data_27abffdeaff8d06f8dc8f3eafd02adb1
#
_entry.id   27abffdeaff8d06f8dc8f3eafd02adb1
#
_cell.length_a   1.000
_cell.length_b   1.000
_cell.length_c   1.000
_cell.angle_alpha   90.00
_cell.angle_beta   90.00
_cell.angle_gamma   90.00
#
_symmetry.space_group_name_H-M   'P 1'
#
loop_
_entity.id
_entity.type
_entity.pdbx_description
1 polymer ?
#
loop_
_entity_poly.entity_id
_entity_poly.type
_entity_poly.pdbx_seq_one_letter_code
_entity_poly.pdbx_strand_id
1 'polypeptide(L)'
;MKRATSRVLGSAHAISSVFLWIILSSCSLPAWSVGFQPISPAELKMTGTAKAPGAPAIILFRQVDRDDRGRTAREEVYFRIKILTEEGRKYADIEIPFYRQEGNVVGIHARTIEPDGTIVNFSGNAFTKEIVKARGVKYLAKTFTLPDVQVGSILEYFYTLDLSEEVLFDSRWILSQDLFTASAKFSLRPFASDLIRISVRWRWNQLPPGTAPPAGGPDNIISMQASDIPAFRAEDYMPPENEMKSRVDFIYTVDSFENDPDKYWKKFGKKHNDQLEGFINKRKAMENVVAGIVSPGDSPEVKLQKIYARVQQIRNTSYEVEKTEQEQKRDKEKDPDNAEELWKKQYGDGQRITWLFLALARAAGFDASGMWLADRRNYFFFRQYMDGERLDANVVVVKLNGKDIFFDPGAAFTPFGKLPWAETGVKGLKLDKEGGSWLETTLPAAADSTIRRKAELKLNPAGEIEGKLIVTYTGLEASQRRVAERLADDADRKKFLEDEVRDAIPIACDVELTSQPDWKSSSPSLVAEFSLKVAGWVSAAGKRALLPLGLFDASEQHLFDHADRVHPIYFEFPFQRSDDVSVDLPLGWQVSTVPQPQRLDAKVITYNFNVLNDKGTLHLNRTLNVDIVLIPADRYSSLRKFFQSVRTGDEQQVILLPGGNIATN
;
A
#
# COMPACT_ATOMS: atom_id res chain seq x y z
N MET A 1 -63.68 33.38 34.00
CA MET A 1 -64.91 34.18 34.14
C MET A 1 -64.90 35.25 33.05
N LYS A 2 -65.96 35.16 32.20
CA LYS A 2 -66.76 36.22 31.55
C LYS A 2 -65.97 37.29 30.78
N ARG A 3 -66.05 37.35 29.44
CA ARG A 3 -67.08 38.02 28.59
C ARG A 3 -66.99 39.52 28.72
N ALA A 4 -67.02 40.37 27.74
CA ALA A 4 -67.82 40.50 26.51
C ALA A 4 -67.24 41.64 25.66
N THR A 5 -67.18 41.49 24.32
CA THR A 5 -68.07 42.05 23.28
C THR A 5 -68.34 43.58 23.29
N SER A 6 -68.09 44.25 22.16
CA SER A 6 -69.00 44.90 21.21
C SER A 6 -68.23 45.79 20.24
N ARG A 7 -68.27 45.63 18.94
CA ARG A 7 -69.06 46.27 17.87
C ARG A 7 -69.15 47.81 17.96
N VAL A 8 -68.74 48.53 16.88
CA VAL A 8 -69.63 49.09 15.83
C VAL A 8 -68.87 50.04 14.89
N LEU A 9 -68.92 49.72 13.57
CA LEU A 9 -69.18 50.61 12.42
C LEU A 9 -68.56 52.01 12.28
N GLY A 10 -67.87 52.23 11.18
CA GLY A 10 -68.41 52.95 10.06
C GLY A 10 -67.44 53.90 9.34
N SER A 11 -67.54 53.77 8.07
CA SER A 11 -67.33 54.75 7.00
C SER A 11 -66.05 54.79 6.21
N ALA A 12 -66.26 54.51 4.95
CA ALA A 12 -65.33 54.58 3.80
C ALA A 12 -64.75 56.00 3.56
N HIS A 13 -63.54 56.06 3.06
CA HIS A 13 -63.17 56.92 1.90
C HIS A 13 -61.96 56.38 1.20
N ALA A 14 -62.04 56.40 -0.11
CA ALA A 14 -61.15 55.91 -1.13
C ALA A 14 -59.86 56.67 -1.27
N ILE A 15 -58.97 56.03 -2.04
CA ILE A 15 -57.94 56.62 -2.91
C ILE A 15 -56.49 56.46 -2.40
N SER A 16 -55.78 55.62 -2.97
CA SER A 16 -54.66 55.80 -3.89
C SER A 16 -53.69 54.63 -3.89
N SER A 17 -53.67 53.90 -4.95
CA SER A 17 -52.74 52.79 -5.22
C SER A 17 -51.31 53.34 -5.35
N VAL A 18 -50.44 52.97 -4.41
CA VAL A 18 -48.99 52.96 -4.64
C VAL A 18 -48.52 51.56 -4.57
N PHE A 19 -48.28 50.96 -5.74
CA PHE A 19 -47.60 49.68 -5.89
C PHE A 19 -46.13 49.88 -5.44
N LEU A 20 -45.85 49.45 -4.23
CA LEU A 20 -44.47 49.27 -3.74
C LEU A 20 -43.99 47.91 -4.19
N TRP A 21 -43.27 47.84 -5.31
CA TRP A 21 -42.52 46.67 -5.71
C TRP A 21 -41.38 46.47 -4.71
N ILE A 22 -41.63 45.57 -3.73
CA ILE A 22 -40.52 44.99 -2.98
C ILE A 22 -39.83 44.03 -3.91
N ILE A 23 -38.70 44.45 -4.50
CA ILE A 23 -37.72 43.56 -5.13
C ILE A 23 -37.12 42.74 -3.97
N LEU A 24 -37.67 41.54 -3.71
CA LEU A 24 -36.96 40.52 -2.98
C LEU A 24 -35.75 40.14 -3.87
N SER A 25 -34.62 40.80 -3.66
CA SER A 25 -33.32 40.27 -4.03
C SER A 25 -33.13 38.99 -3.25
N SER A 26 -33.59 37.87 -3.82
CA SER A 26 -33.11 36.59 -3.40
C SER A 26 -31.62 36.55 -3.70
N CYS A 27 -30.80 36.86 -2.68
CA CYS A 27 -29.41 36.40 -2.66
C CYS A 27 -29.47 34.87 -2.65
N SER A 28 -29.61 34.27 -3.81
CA SER A 28 -29.24 32.89 -4.03
C SER A 28 -27.74 32.83 -3.77
N LEU A 29 -27.36 32.37 -2.58
CA LEU A 29 -26.02 31.87 -2.37
C LEU A 29 -25.72 30.93 -3.55
N PRO A 30 -24.60 31.08 -4.24
CA PRO A 30 -24.26 30.18 -5.31
C PRO A 30 -24.18 28.76 -4.70
N ALA A 31 -25.18 27.93 -5.01
CA ALA A 31 -25.07 26.50 -4.80
C ALA A 31 -23.87 26.09 -5.66
N TRP A 32 -22.84 25.58 -5.03
CA TRP A 32 -21.73 24.95 -5.72
C TRP A 32 -22.27 23.68 -6.37
N SER A 33 -22.68 23.80 -7.61
CA SER A 33 -23.02 22.66 -8.44
C SER A 33 -22.02 22.68 -9.59
N VAL A 34 -21.15 21.70 -9.59
CA VAL A 34 -20.27 21.43 -10.74
C VAL A 34 -21.19 21.10 -11.92
N GLY A 35 -21.05 21.83 -13.01
CA GLY A 35 -21.80 21.63 -14.23
C GLY A 35 -20.89 21.69 -15.45
N PHE A 36 -21.40 21.24 -16.61
CA PHE A 36 -20.65 21.35 -17.86
C PHE A 36 -20.29 22.80 -18.17
N GLN A 37 -19.04 23.02 -18.52
CA GLN A 37 -18.53 24.34 -18.83
C GLN A 37 -18.48 24.55 -20.35
N PRO A 38 -18.53 25.82 -20.86
CA PRO A 38 -18.37 26.11 -22.27
C PRO A 38 -17.04 25.55 -22.83
N ILE A 39 -17.09 25.00 -24.03
CA ILE A 39 -15.92 24.52 -24.75
C ILE A 39 -15.40 25.63 -25.67
N SER A 40 -14.12 25.89 -25.63
CA SER A 40 -13.51 26.89 -26.53
C SER A 40 -13.17 26.28 -27.89
N PRO A 41 -13.20 27.09 -28.97
CA PRO A 41 -12.75 26.64 -30.30
C PRO A 41 -11.29 26.20 -30.32
N ALA A 42 -10.46 26.71 -29.42
CA ALA A 42 -9.06 26.29 -29.29
C ALA A 42 -8.93 24.84 -28.73
N GLU A 43 -9.76 24.49 -27.76
CA GLU A 43 -9.80 23.12 -27.21
C GLU A 43 -10.29 22.12 -28.26
N LEU A 44 -11.31 22.47 -29.06
CA LEU A 44 -11.79 21.63 -30.16
C LEU A 44 -10.72 21.37 -31.21
N LYS A 45 -9.95 22.40 -31.61
CA LYS A 45 -8.93 22.31 -32.63
C LYS A 45 -7.58 21.78 -32.16
N MET A 46 -7.41 21.56 -30.86
CA MET A 46 -6.15 21.05 -30.28
C MET A 46 -5.84 19.65 -30.81
N THR A 47 -4.63 19.44 -31.31
CA THR A 47 -4.11 18.17 -31.82
C THR A 47 -2.93 17.63 -30.98
N GLY A 48 -2.46 18.41 -29.99
CA GLY A 48 -1.35 18.06 -29.11
C GLY A 48 -0.82 19.24 -28.32
N THR A 49 0.20 18.99 -27.51
CA THR A 49 0.96 20.01 -26.78
C THR A 49 2.43 19.69 -26.73
N ALA A 50 3.29 20.69 -26.85
CA ALA A 50 4.74 20.52 -26.67
C ALA A 50 5.14 20.08 -25.27
N LYS A 51 4.26 20.30 -24.28
CA LYS A 51 4.50 19.92 -22.86
C LYS A 51 4.24 18.45 -22.58
N ALA A 52 3.51 17.75 -23.47
CA ALA A 52 3.27 16.31 -23.41
C ALA A 52 3.32 15.72 -24.84
N PRO A 53 4.51 15.68 -25.46
CA PRO A 53 4.65 15.17 -26.83
C PRO A 53 4.26 13.68 -26.88
N GLY A 54 3.45 13.34 -27.91
CA GLY A 54 3.00 11.96 -28.11
C GLY A 54 1.96 11.46 -27.09
N ALA A 55 1.42 12.30 -26.21
CA ALA A 55 0.39 11.90 -25.27
C ALA A 55 -0.85 11.39 -26.01
N PRO A 56 -1.42 10.24 -25.60
CA PRO A 56 -2.63 9.69 -26.23
C PRO A 56 -3.87 10.53 -25.96
N ALA A 57 -3.92 11.18 -24.80
CA ALA A 57 -4.95 12.12 -24.38
C ALA A 57 -4.37 13.13 -23.37
N ILE A 58 -5.09 14.23 -23.13
CA ILE A 58 -4.69 15.30 -22.20
C ILE A 58 -5.91 15.72 -21.39
N ILE A 59 -5.75 15.84 -20.07
CA ILE A 59 -6.73 16.53 -19.22
C ILE A 59 -6.58 18.04 -19.48
N LEU A 60 -7.53 18.63 -20.20
CA LEU A 60 -7.56 20.05 -20.47
C LEU A 60 -7.85 20.84 -19.20
N PHE A 61 -8.82 20.34 -18.42
CA PHE A 61 -9.23 20.97 -17.19
C PHE A 61 -9.73 19.94 -16.18
N ARG A 62 -9.29 20.11 -14.92
CA ARG A 62 -9.76 19.36 -13.76
C ARG A 62 -10.19 20.31 -12.67
N GLN A 63 -11.29 20.01 -11.99
CA GLN A 63 -11.72 20.76 -10.82
C GLN A 63 -12.10 19.81 -9.70
N VAL A 64 -11.68 20.13 -8.47
CA VAL A 64 -12.00 19.39 -7.27
C VAL A 64 -12.45 20.38 -6.21
N ASP A 65 -13.70 20.27 -5.79
CA ASP A 65 -14.30 21.11 -4.76
C ASP A 65 -14.72 20.23 -3.58
N ARG A 66 -14.04 20.37 -2.45
CA ARG A 66 -14.29 19.59 -1.23
C ARG A 66 -14.95 20.44 -0.16
N ASP A 67 -15.99 19.91 0.45
CA ASP A 67 -16.70 20.51 1.59
C ASP A 67 -16.71 19.56 2.78
N ASP A 68 -15.93 19.88 3.79
CA ASP A 68 -15.81 19.10 5.03
C ASP A 68 -16.72 19.62 6.17
N ARG A 69 -17.59 20.62 5.91
CA ARG A 69 -18.40 21.27 6.97
C ARG A 69 -19.60 20.44 7.45
N GLY A 70 -20.01 19.43 6.72
CA GLY A 70 -21.12 18.56 7.05
C GLY A 70 -20.76 17.48 8.06
N ARG A 71 -21.73 16.63 8.40
CA ARG A 71 -21.45 15.37 9.12
C ARG A 71 -20.67 14.37 8.27
N THR A 72 -20.79 14.49 6.95
CA THR A 72 -20.05 13.71 5.97
C THR A 72 -19.31 14.69 5.08
N ALA A 73 -18.08 14.40 4.73
CA ALA A 73 -17.34 15.19 3.75
C ALA A 73 -17.90 14.93 2.35
N ARG A 74 -17.87 15.96 1.51
CA ARG A 74 -18.35 15.85 0.12
C ARG A 74 -17.31 16.41 -0.82
N GLU A 75 -17.00 15.67 -1.87
CA GLU A 75 -16.06 16.11 -2.91
C GLU A 75 -16.71 16.05 -4.28
N GLU A 76 -16.79 17.19 -4.96
CA GLU A 76 -17.26 17.32 -6.35
C GLU A 76 -16.07 17.35 -7.28
N VAL A 77 -16.04 16.45 -8.26
CA VAL A 77 -14.91 16.27 -9.18
C VAL A 77 -15.39 16.43 -10.61
N TYR A 78 -14.67 17.25 -11.39
CA TYR A 78 -14.92 17.48 -12.80
C TYR A 78 -13.67 17.22 -13.63
N PHE A 79 -13.86 16.57 -14.78
CA PHE A 79 -12.84 16.33 -15.77
C PHE A 79 -13.27 16.76 -17.18
N ARG A 80 -12.31 17.34 -17.91
CA ARG A 80 -12.38 17.58 -19.35
C ARG A 80 -11.13 17.01 -19.99
N ILE A 81 -11.29 16.01 -20.89
CA ILE A 81 -10.20 15.25 -21.49
C ILE A 81 -10.26 15.38 -23.01
N LYS A 82 -9.15 15.74 -23.65
CA LYS A 82 -8.99 15.75 -25.12
C LYS A 82 -8.36 14.42 -25.56
N ILE A 83 -8.99 13.76 -26.51
CA ILE A 83 -8.47 12.55 -27.16
C ILE A 83 -7.59 12.97 -28.33
N LEU A 84 -6.34 12.51 -28.38
CA LEU A 84 -5.35 12.95 -29.38
C LEU A 84 -4.98 11.82 -30.37
N THR A 85 -5.07 10.55 -29.95
CA THR A 85 -4.72 9.40 -30.79
C THR A 85 -5.74 8.28 -30.65
N GLU A 86 -5.66 7.25 -31.49
CA GLU A 86 -6.50 6.06 -31.38
C GLU A 86 -6.32 5.35 -30.01
N GLU A 87 -5.09 5.30 -29.49
CA GLU A 87 -4.81 4.77 -28.15
C GLU A 87 -5.54 5.56 -27.06
N GLY A 88 -5.73 6.85 -27.27
CA GLY A 88 -6.43 7.74 -26.34
C GLY A 88 -7.91 7.41 -26.17
N ARG A 89 -8.53 6.68 -27.10
CA ARG A 89 -9.95 6.30 -27.03
C ARG A 89 -10.26 5.39 -25.81
N LYS A 90 -9.27 4.69 -25.26
CA LYS A 90 -9.44 3.91 -24.03
C LYS A 90 -9.91 4.74 -22.84
N TYR A 91 -9.66 6.05 -22.83
CA TYR A 91 -10.15 6.97 -21.79
C TYR A 91 -11.64 7.27 -21.88
N ALA A 92 -12.37 6.69 -22.85
CA ALA A 92 -13.83 6.65 -22.86
C ALA A 92 -14.39 5.73 -21.76
N ASP A 93 -13.63 4.72 -21.37
CA ASP A 93 -13.97 3.80 -20.29
C ASP A 93 -13.56 4.45 -18.97
N ILE A 94 -14.54 5.01 -18.27
CA ILE A 94 -14.32 5.70 -17.01
C ILE A 94 -14.45 4.71 -15.85
N GLU A 95 -13.45 4.68 -15.00
CA GLU A 95 -13.48 3.97 -13.71
C GLU A 95 -13.26 4.99 -12.58
N ILE A 96 -14.23 5.11 -11.67
CA ILE A 96 -14.14 5.98 -10.50
C ILE A 96 -14.01 5.08 -9.27
N PRO A 97 -12.78 4.90 -8.74
CA PRO A 97 -12.54 4.03 -7.59
C PRO A 97 -13.05 4.66 -6.30
N PHE A 98 -13.57 3.84 -5.40
CA PHE A 98 -13.97 4.25 -4.06
C PHE A 98 -13.96 3.08 -3.09
N TYR A 99 -13.76 3.37 -1.79
CA TYR A 99 -13.91 2.42 -0.71
C TYR A 99 -15.34 2.48 -0.16
N ARG A 100 -16.00 1.35 -0.06
CA ARG A 100 -17.39 1.32 0.39
C ARG A 100 -17.58 1.82 1.82
N GLN A 101 -16.60 1.58 2.70
CA GLN A 101 -16.63 2.07 4.08
C GLN A 101 -16.39 3.59 4.16
N GLU A 102 -15.58 4.12 3.26
CA GLU A 102 -15.19 5.53 3.26
C GLU A 102 -16.15 6.41 2.48
N GLY A 103 -17.05 5.84 1.65
CA GLY A 103 -18.00 6.66 0.90
C GLY A 103 -18.66 5.97 -0.28
N ASN A 104 -19.31 6.79 -1.09
CA ASN A 104 -20.00 6.36 -2.32
C ASN A 104 -19.88 7.43 -3.42
N VAL A 105 -19.94 6.98 -4.67
CA VAL A 105 -19.98 7.84 -5.87
C VAL A 105 -21.43 8.02 -6.31
N VAL A 106 -21.87 9.28 -6.39
CA VAL A 106 -23.22 9.68 -6.77
C VAL A 106 -23.20 10.81 -7.82
N GLY A 107 -24.33 11.10 -8.43
CA GLY A 107 -24.49 12.29 -9.29
C GLY A 107 -23.57 12.27 -10.52
N ILE A 108 -23.36 11.13 -11.15
CA ILE A 108 -22.53 11.01 -12.35
C ILE A 108 -23.26 11.63 -13.53
N HIS A 109 -22.61 12.61 -14.16
CA HIS A 109 -23.01 13.23 -15.41
C HIS A 109 -21.86 13.21 -16.39
N ALA A 110 -22.10 12.85 -17.65
CA ALA A 110 -21.03 12.71 -18.63
C ALA A 110 -21.53 13.04 -20.04
N ARG A 111 -20.61 13.47 -20.92
CA ARG A 111 -20.89 13.71 -22.34
C ARG A 111 -19.64 13.61 -23.18
N THR A 112 -19.81 13.29 -24.44
CA THR A 112 -18.79 13.41 -25.49
C THR A 112 -19.07 14.63 -26.33
N ILE A 113 -18.08 15.43 -26.64
CA ILE A 113 -18.11 16.47 -27.65
C ILE A 113 -17.27 15.99 -28.83
N GLU A 114 -17.90 15.76 -29.96
CA GLU A 114 -17.24 15.30 -31.16
C GLU A 114 -16.33 16.39 -31.75
N PRO A 115 -15.42 16.08 -32.70
CA PRO A 115 -14.50 17.06 -33.29
C PRO A 115 -15.19 18.23 -34.03
N ASP A 116 -16.41 18.02 -34.51
CA ASP A 116 -17.24 19.05 -35.14
C ASP A 116 -18.00 19.93 -34.13
N GLY A 117 -17.96 19.59 -32.84
CA GLY A 117 -18.66 20.28 -31.77
C GLY A 117 -20.03 19.69 -31.41
N THR A 118 -20.46 18.62 -32.07
CA THR A 118 -21.69 17.88 -31.71
C THR A 118 -21.58 17.30 -30.30
N ILE A 119 -22.64 17.46 -29.51
CA ILE A 119 -22.67 16.99 -28.11
C ILE A 119 -23.52 15.72 -28.03
N VAL A 120 -22.92 14.64 -27.54
CA VAL A 120 -23.59 13.39 -27.27
C VAL A 120 -23.60 13.15 -25.75
N ASN A 121 -24.78 13.24 -25.13
CA ASN A 121 -24.90 13.03 -23.68
C ASN A 121 -24.88 11.54 -23.33
N PHE A 122 -24.22 11.21 -22.26
CA PHE A 122 -24.29 9.87 -21.69
C PHE A 122 -25.66 9.65 -21.01
N SER A 123 -26.40 8.69 -21.51
CA SER A 123 -27.74 8.30 -21.00
C SER A 123 -27.75 6.89 -20.39
N GLY A 124 -26.60 6.24 -20.31
CA GLY A 124 -26.45 4.90 -19.79
C GLY A 124 -26.43 4.86 -18.25
N ASN A 125 -26.28 3.64 -17.72
CA ASN A 125 -26.11 3.42 -16.29
C ASN A 125 -24.63 3.24 -15.96
N ALA A 126 -24.20 3.79 -14.82
CA ALA A 126 -22.90 3.47 -14.23
C ALA A 126 -23.06 2.20 -13.35
N PHE A 127 -22.21 1.22 -13.60
CA PHE A 127 -22.21 -0.04 -12.87
C PHE A 127 -21.18 -0.01 -11.74
N THR A 128 -21.42 -0.80 -10.69
CA THR A 128 -20.42 -1.01 -9.64
C THR A 128 -19.66 -2.28 -9.93
N LYS A 129 -18.35 -2.16 -10.12
CA LYS A 129 -17.40 -3.26 -10.34
C LYS A 129 -16.54 -3.44 -9.08
N GLU A 130 -16.28 -4.67 -8.68
CA GLU A 130 -15.29 -4.98 -7.66
C GLU A 130 -13.91 -5.04 -8.32
N ILE A 131 -12.98 -4.15 -7.92
CA ILE A 131 -11.64 -4.04 -8.53
C ILE A 131 -10.70 -5.01 -7.84
N VAL A 132 -10.70 -5.01 -6.51
CA VAL A 132 -9.81 -5.86 -5.71
C VAL A 132 -10.55 -6.36 -4.47
N LYS A 133 -10.42 -7.65 -4.22
CA LYS A 133 -10.89 -8.33 -3.00
C LYS A 133 -9.68 -8.69 -2.14
N ALA A 134 -8.97 -7.69 -1.64
CA ALA A 134 -7.82 -7.92 -0.78
C ALA A 134 -8.15 -7.58 0.67
N ARG A 135 -7.89 -8.51 1.58
CA ARG A 135 -7.86 -8.30 3.04
C ARG A 135 -9.18 -7.83 3.69
N GLY A 136 -10.33 -8.23 3.13
CA GLY A 136 -11.65 -7.78 3.63
C GLY A 136 -12.07 -6.37 3.21
N VAL A 137 -11.19 -5.61 2.58
CA VAL A 137 -11.48 -4.31 1.99
C VAL A 137 -11.97 -4.51 0.57
N LYS A 138 -13.19 -4.05 0.28
CA LYS A 138 -13.72 -4.05 -1.08
C LYS A 138 -13.40 -2.72 -1.76
N TYR A 139 -12.40 -2.74 -2.63
CA TYR A 139 -12.22 -1.69 -3.62
C TYR A 139 -13.27 -1.84 -4.69
N LEU A 140 -14.10 -0.84 -4.82
CA LEU A 140 -15.14 -0.76 -5.83
C LEU A 140 -14.81 0.33 -6.83
N ALA A 141 -15.33 0.22 -8.05
CA ALA A 141 -15.37 1.33 -8.99
C ALA A 141 -16.78 1.52 -9.54
N LYS A 142 -17.20 2.76 -9.75
CA LYS A 142 -18.26 3.08 -10.69
C LYS A 142 -17.64 3.12 -12.08
N THR A 143 -18.18 2.29 -12.98
CA THR A 143 -17.70 2.15 -14.36
C THR A 143 -18.78 2.49 -15.35
N PHE A 144 -18.42 3.23 -16.40
CA PHE A 144 -19.27 3.54 -17.53
C PHE A 144 -18.44 3.93 -18.75
N THR A 145 -18.97 3.75 -19.94
CA THR A 145 -18.28 4.10 -21.19
C THR A 145 -19.00 5.26 -21.86
N LEU A 146 -18.26 6.30 -22.23
CA LEU A 146 -18.75 7.44 -22.99
C LEU A 146 -19.02 7.05 -24.45
N PRO A 147 -20.16 7.47 -25.04
CA PRO A 147 -20.52 7.13 -26.43
C PRO A 147 -19.70 7.95 -27.44
N ASP A 148 -19.63 7.43 -28.68
CA ASP A 148 -19.19 8.11 -29.90
C ASP A 148 -17.80 8.78 -29.81
N VAL A 149 -16.88 8.17 -29.09
CA VAL A 149 -15.52 8.69 -28.88
C VAL A 149 -14.63 8.37 -30.06
N GLN A 150 -14.05 9.42 -30.67
CA GLN A 150 -13.10 9.37 -31.77
C GLN A 150 -11.90 10.28 -31.51
N VAL A 151 -10.87 10.16 -32.35
CA VAL A 151 -9.71 11.07 -32.26
C VAL A 151 -10.19 12.49 -32.47
N GLY A 152 -9.79 13.41 -31.59
CA GLY A 152 -10.23 14.78 -31.56
C GLY A 152 -11.46 15.08 -30.70
N SER A 153 -12.17 14.06 -30.17
CA SER A 153 -13.25 14.26 -29.21
C SER A 153 -12.75 14.86 -27.89
N ILE A 154 -13.67 15.57 -27.22
CA ILE A 154 -13.50 16.02 -25.84
C ILE A 154 -14.50 15.24 -24.96
N LEU A 155 -13.99 14.63 -23.91
CA LEU A 155 -14.79 13.94 -22.91
C LEU A 155 -14.98 14.87 -21.72
N GLU A 156 -16.21 15.00 -21.25
CA GLU A 156 -16.52 15.70 -20.00
C GLU A 156 -17.34 14.83 -19.09
N TYR A 157 -16.95 14.77 -17.83
CA TYR A 157 -17.75 14.15 -16.80
C TYR A 157 -17.50 14.81 -15.45
N PHE A 158 -18.51 14.73 -14.60
CA PHE A 158 -18.41 15.13 -13.21
C PHE A 158 -19.23 14.19 -12.33
N TYR A 159 -18.83 14.11 -11.07
CA TYR A 159 -19.47 13.26 -10.06
C TYR A 159 -19.24 13.83 -8.67
N THR A 160 -19.95 13.27 -7.69
CA THR A 160 -19.78 13.58 -6.29
C THR A 160 -19.34 12.32 -5.54
N LEU A 161 -18.33 12.48 -4.70
CA LEU A 161 -17.94 11.54 -3.65
C LEU A 161 -18.60 12.01 -2.35
N ASP A 162 -19.54 11.23 -1.82
CA ASP A 162 -20.07 11.39 -0.46
C ASP A 162 -19.19 10.54 0.46
N LEU A 163 -18.38 11.18 1.32
CA LEU A 163 -17.36 10.55 2.15
C LEU A 163 -17.87 10.42 3.59
N SER A 164 -17.50 9.32 4.28
CA SER A 164 -17.83 9.11 5.69
C SER A 164 -17.13 10.10 6.63
N GLU A 165 -17.58 10.20 7.88
CA GLU A 165 -16.97 11.05 8.90
C GLU A 165 -15.51 10.68 9.19
N GLU A 166 -15.13 9.41 9.02
CA GLU A 166 -13.78 8.89 9.28
C GLU A 166 -12.73 9.47 8.32
N VAL A 167 -13.14 9.88 7.11
CA VAL A 167 -12.23 10.42 6.08
C VAL A 167 -11.99 11.93 6.26
N LEU A 168 -12.67 12.59 7.16
CA LEU A 168 -12.52 14.04 7.38
C LEU A 168 -11.08 14.41 7.76
N PHE A 169 -10.47 13.66 8.64
CA PHE A 169 -9.11 13.92 9.11
C PHE A 169 -8.00 13.51 8.13
N ASP A 170 -8.34 12.83 7.04
CA ASP A 170 -7.43 12.48 5.95
C ASP A 170 -7.73 13.27 4.66
N SER A 171 -8.12 14.53 4.80
CA SER A 171 -8.39 15.42 3.67
C SER A 171 -7.13 15.73 2.87
N ARG A 172 -7.21 15.54 1.55
CA ARG A 172 -6.08 15.85 0.65
C ARG A 172 -6.56 16.17 -0.77
N TRP A 173 -5.74 16.88 -1.51
CA TRP A 173 -5.82 16.98 -2.96
C TRP A 173 -4.67 16.21 -3.59
N ILE A 174 -4.97 15.25 -4.44
CA ILE A 174 -3.98 14.59 -5.30
C ILE A 174 -4.02 15.31 -6.66
N LEU A 175 -2.93 16.00 -6.99
CA LEU A 175 -2.84 16.76 -8.24
C LEU A 175 -2.46 15.86 -9.42
N SER A 176 -1.54 14.93 -9.18
CA SER A 176 -1.04 13.99 -10.19
C SER A 176 -2.13 13.07 -10.72
N GLN A 177 -2.17 12.89 -12.03
CA GLN A 177 -3.04 11.96 -12.77
C GLN A 177 -2.19 11.19 -13.78
N ASP A 178 -2.72 10.10 -14.33
CA ASP A 178 -2.05 9.29 -15.35
C ASP A 178 -1.87 10.04 -16.68
N LEU A 179 -2.63 11.12 -16.88
CA LEU A 179 -2.52 12.01 -18.02
C LEU A 179 -1.92 13.37 -17.60
N PHE A 180 -1.18 13.98 -18.52
CA PHE A 180 -0.81 15.37 -18.38
C PHE A 180 -2.05 16.24 -18.19
N THR A 181 -2.02 17.12 -17.18
CA THR A 181 -3.14 18.04 -16.88
C THR A 181 -2.73 19.48 -17.20
N ALA A 182 -3.38 20.08 -18.20
CA ALA A 182 -3.05 21.43 -18.64
C ALA A 182 -3.43 22.49 -17.59
N SER A 183 -4.59 22.35 -16.94
CA SER A 183 -5.05 23.25 -15.89
C SER A 183 -5.89 22.51 -14.85
N ALA A 184 -5.73 22.87 -13.59
CA ALA A 184 -6.54 22.34 -12.50
C ALA A 184 -6.88 23.40 -11.46
N LYS A 185 -8.06 23.27 -10.84
CA LYS A 185 -8.52 24.09 -9.72
C LYS A 185 -8.91 23.20 -8.57
N PHE A 186 -8.55 23.64 -7.38
CA PHE A 186 -8.84 22.93 -6.13
C PHE A 186 -9.39 23.89 -5.10
N SER A 187 -10.43 23.48 -4.41
CA SER A 187 -10.95 24.22 -3.26
C SER A 187 -11.32 23.30 -2.11
N LEU A 188 -11.17 23.78 -0.87
CA LEU A 188 -11.61 23.12 0.35
C LEU A 188 -12.35 24.12 1.22
N ARG A 189 -13.54 23.73 1.64
CA ARG A 189 -14.24 24.33 2.78
C ARG A 189 -13.95 23.47 4.02
N PRO A 190 -13.07 23.95 4.92
CA PRO A 190 -12.65 23.13 6.03
C PRO A 190 -13.79 22.89 7.03
N PHE A 191 -13.69 21.79 7.75
CA PHE A 191 -14.57 21.48 8.86
C PHE A 191 -14.55 22.59 9.90
N ALA A 192 -15.73 22.98 10.35
CA ALA A 192 -15.91 23.94 11.43
C ALA A 192 -16.96 23.41 12.42
N SER A 193 -16.76 23.66 13.70
CA SER A 193 -17.65 23.24 14.77
C SER A 193 -17.91 24.41 15.73
N ASP A 194 -19.17 24.57 16.13
CA ASP A 194 -19.53 25.54 17.14
C ASP A 194 -19.21 25.06 18.57
N LEU A 195 -18.96 23.76 18.74
CA LEU A 195 -18.74 23.15 20.06
C LEU A 195 -17.27 23.07 20.45
N ILE A 196 -16.41 22.89 19.47
CA ILE A 196 -14.97 22.75 19.67
C ILE A 196 -14.21 23.59 18.64
N ARG A 197 -13.13 24.23 19.10
CA ARG A 197 -12.25 24.96 18.19
C ARG A 197 -11.42 23.98 17.37
N ILE A 198 -11.64 23.95 16.05
CA ILE A 198 -10.85 23.18 15.12
C ILE A 198 -10.10 24.14 14.21
N SER A 199 -8.85 23.86 13.99
CA SER A 199 -7.98 24.59 13.10
C SER A 199 -7.46 23.65 12.02
N VAL A 200 -7.32 24.13 10.79
CA VAL A 200 -6.73 23.40 9.66
C VAL A 200 -5.45 24.07 9.22
N ARG A 201 -4.41 23.30 9.00
CA ARG A 201 -3.21 23.71 8.29
C ARG A 201 -3.01 22.77 7.12
N TRP A 202 -2.21 23.19 6.17
CA TRP A 202 -1.91 22.37 4.98
C TRP A 202 -0.44 22.37 4.68
N ARG A 203 -0.02 21.33 4.01
CA ARG A 203 1.31 21.16 3.46
C ARG A 203 1.18 20.60 2.06
N TRP A 204 2.21 20.72 1.30
CA TRP A 204 2.25 20.20 -0.06
C TRP A 204 3.52 19.40 -0.31
N ASN A 205 3.43 18.50 -1.28
CA ASN A 205 4.53 17.70 -1.77
C ASN A 205 4.63 17.85 -3.29
N GLN A 206 5.82 18.16 -3.79
CA GLN A 206 6.15 18.20 -5.23
C GLN A 206 5.16 19.01 -6.08
N LEU A 207 4.82 20.25 -5.69
CA LEU A 207 3.99 21.10 -6.55
C LEU A 207 4.65 21.31 -7.91
N PRO A 208 3.85 21.36 -9.02
CA PRO A 208 4.38 21.65 -10.34
C PRO A 208 5.13 23.00 -10.36
N PRO A 209 6.18 23.14 -11.17
CA PRO A 209 6.94 24.40 -11.26
C PRO A 209 6.04 25.59 -11.56
N GLY A 210 6.23 26.69 -10.84
CA GLY A 210 5.43 27.90 -11.01
C GLY A 210 4.04 27.89 -10.35
N THR A 211 3.66 26.78 -9.70
CA THR A 211 2.39 26.69 -8.96
C THR A 211 2.53 27.36 -7.60
N ALA A 212 1.65 28.34 -7.32
CA ALA A 212 1.56 28.96 -6.00
C ALA A 212 0.97 27.98 -4.98
N PRO A 213 1.48 27.94 -3.72
CA PRO A 213 0.90 27.15 -2.66
C PRO A 213 -0.57 27.48 -2.42
N PRO A 214 -1.36 26.57 -1.81
CA PRO A 214 -2.73 26.85 -1.40
C PRO A 214 -2.82 28.06 -0.50
N ALA A 215 -3.86 28.87 -0.67
CA ALA A 215 -4.11 30.08 0.12
C ALA A 215 -5.55 30.09 0.67
N GLY A 216 -5.71 30.57 1.91
CA GLY A 216 -7.01 30.80 2.50
C GLY A 216 -7.63 32.10 1.96
N GLY A 217 -8.89 32.04 1.54
CA GLY A 217 -9.70 33.18 1.12
C GLY A 217 -10.55 33.78 2.24
N PRO A 218 -11.25 34.92 1.96
CA PRO A 218 -12.06 35.62 2.96
C PRO A 218 -13.23 34.79 3.52
N ASP A 219 -13.75 33.83 2.75
CA ASP A 219 -14.88 32.97 3.14
C ASP A 219 -14.42 31.67 3.82
N ASN A 220 -13.21 31.65 4.39
CA ASN A 220 -12.56 30.47 4.95
C ASN A 220 -12.43 29.30 3.94
N ILE A 221 -12.35 29.64 2.64
CA ILE A 221 -12.13 28.66 1.59
C ILE A 221 -10.63 28.64 1.28
N ILE A 222 -10.02 27.46 1.37
CA ILE A 222 -8.66 27.25 0.93
C ILE A 222 -8.70 26.86 -0.53
N SER A 223 -7.92 27.53 -1.38
CA SER A 223 -7.94 27.27 -2.82
C SER A 223 -6.55 27.34 -3.42
N MET A 224 -6.39 26.64 -4.56
CA MET A 224 -5.21 26.75 -5.41
C MET A 224 -5.56 26.48 -6.87
N GLN A 225 -4.68 26.97 -7.75
CA GLN A 225 -4.70 26.63 -9.17
C GLN A 225 -3.33 26.09 -9.55
N ALA A 226 -3.32 25.09 -10.40
CA ALA A 226 -2.10 24.50 -10.93
C ALA A 226 -2.22 24.35 -12.45
N SER A 227 -1.11 24.49 -13.13
CA SER A 227 -1.03 24.30 -14.58
C SER A 227 0.13 23.38 -14.90
N ASP A 228 0.04 22.72 -16.06
CA ASP A 228 1.14 21.92 -16.59
C ASP A 228 1.59 20.81 -15.64
N ILE A 229 0.63 20.12 -15.04
CA ILE A 229 0.89 19.02 -14.13
C ILE A 229 1.33 17.80 -14.97
N PRO A 230 2.56 17.30 -14.79
CA PRO A 230 3.04 16.14 -15.53
C PRO A 230 2.19 14.89 -15.26
N ALA A 231 2.08 14.02 -16.28
CA ALA A 231 1.52 12.70 -16.10
C ALA A 231 2.36 11.90 -15.06
N PHE A 232 1.70 11.29 -14.10
CA PHE A 232 2.34 10.39 -13.17
C PHE A 232 2.48 9.00 -13.80
N ARG A 233 3.65 8.43 -13.70
CA ARG A 233 3.92 7.06 -14.16
C ARG A 233 4.37 6.24 -12.97
N ALA A 234 3.64 5.18 -12.68
CA ALA A 234 4.11 4.18 -11.73
C ALA A 234 5.31 3.44 -12.34
N GLU A 235 6.31 3.19 -11.52
CA GLU A 235 7.52 2.44 -11.86
C GLU A 235 7.69 1.31 -10.87
N ASP A 236 8.18 0.17 -11.34
CA ASP A 236 8.46 -0.98 -10.46
C ASP A 236 9.43 -0.58 -9.34
N TYR A 237 9.19 -1.09 -8.15
CA TYR A 237 10.01 -0.76 -6.99
C TYR A 237 10.15 0.75 -6.71
N MET A 238 9.14 1.55 -6.96
CA MET A 238 9.15 2.94 -6.51
C MET A 238 8.66 3.06 -5.06
N PRO A 239 8.97 4.14 -4.34
CA PRO A 239 8.34 4.45 -3.07
C PRO A 239 6.82 4.49 -3.18
N PRO A 240 6.09 4.44 -2.04
CA PRO A 240 4.64 4.53 -2.06
C PRO A 240 4.15 5.68 -2.96
N GLU A 241 3.18 5.41 -3.83
CA GLU A 241 2.69 6.40 -4.79
C GLU A 241 2.28 7.72 -4.13
N ASN A 242 1.70 7.64 -2.94
CA ASN A 242 1.32 8.81 -2.17
C ASN A 242 2.51 9.72 -1.82
N GLU A 243 3.73 9.17 -1.71
CA GLU A 243 4.96 9.98 -1.52
C GLU A 243 5.46 10.60 -2.81
N MET A 244 5.18 9.97 -3.95
CA MET A 244 5.70 10.42 -5.25
C MET A 244 4.73 11.36 -5.98
N LYS A 245 3.44 11.32 -5.66
CA LYS A 245 2.43 12.18 -6.28
C LYS A 245 2.53 13.63 -5.77
N SER A 246 2.33 14.58 -6.69
CA SER A 246 2.06 15.97 -6.35
C SER A 246 0.75 16.06 -5.58
N ARG A 247 0.77 16.61 -4.36
CA ARG A 247 -0.41 16.65 -3.48
C ARG A 247 -0.38 17.78 -2.46
N VAL A 248 -1.55 18.04 -1.91
CA VAL A 248 -1.74 18.89 -0.72
C VAL A 248 -2.45 18.05 0.34
N ASP A 249 -1.88 17.96 1.54
CA ASP A 249 -2.47 17.31 2.71
C ASP A 249 -3.02 18.37 3.67
N PHE A 250 -4.23 18.18 4.19
CA PHE A 250 -4.86 19.04 5.19
C PHE A 250 -4.86 18.36 6.56
N ILE A 251 -4.32 19.03 7.56
CA ILE A 251 -4.15 18.50 8.91
C ILE A 251 -5.06 19.28 9.84
N TYR A 252 -6.08 18.61 10.36
CA TYR A 252 -7.00 19.16 11.36
C TYR A 252 -6.45 18.97 12.76
N THR A 253 -6.60 19.98 13.59
CA THR A 253 -6.17 19.95 15.00
C THR A 253 -7.25 20.55 15.89
N VAL A 254 -7.60 19.84 16.94
CA VAL A 254 -8.45 20.38 18.01
C VAL A 254 -7.62 21.38 18.82
N ASP A 255 -8.19 22.52 19.14
CA ASP A 255 -7.55 23.66 19.77
C ASP A 255 -6.62 24.49 18.85
N SER A 256 -5.77 25.34 19.45
CA SER A 256 -4.80 26.17 18.71
C SER A 256 -3.63 25.33 18.24
N PHE A 257 -3.14 25.64 17.05
CA PHE A 257 -1.90 25.03 16.54
C PHE A 257 -0.71 25.30 17.46
N GLU A 258 0.04 24.25 17.73
CA GLU A 258 1.41 24.37 18.18
C GLU A 258 2.31 24.49 16.94
N ASN A 259 3.16 25.51 16.90
CA ASN A 259 4.09 25.75 15.79
C ASN A 259 5.50 25.18 16.05
N ASP A 260 5.77 24.80 17.29
CA ASP A 260 7.02 24.21 17.72
C ASP A 260 6.89 22.67 17.69
N PRO A 261 7.62 21.97 16.80
CA PRO A 261 7.53 20.52 16.72
C PRO A 261 7.85 19.80 18.03
N ASP A 262 8.78 20.32 18.85
CA ASP A 262 9.16 19.69 20.12
C ASP A 262 8.01 19.76 21.14
N LYS A 263 7.34 20.91 21.21
CA LYS A 263 6.16 21.07 22.07
C LYS A 263 4.98 20.26 21.59
N TYR A 264 4.75 20.22 20.27
CA TYR A 264 3.68 19.41 19.68
C TYR A 264 3.85 17.94 20.05
N TRP A 265 5.01 17.36 19.77
CA TRP A 265 5.28 15.95 20.01
C TRP A 265 5.32 15.61 21.51
N LYS A 266 5.77 16.56 22.35
CA LYS A 266 5.70 16.39 23.80
C LYS A 266 4.25 16.31 24.30
N LYS A 267 3.35 17.17 23.78
CA LYS A 267 1.91 17.12 24.09
C LYS A 267 1.26 15.84 23.59
N PHE A 268 1.59 15.45 22.34
CA PHE A 268 1.14 14.20 21.73
C PHE A 268 1.57 12.99 22.57
N GLY A 269 2.85 12.89 22.89
CA GLY A 269 3.38 11.78 23.66
C GLY A 269 2.78 11.65 25.04
N LYS A 270 2.57 12.76 25.78
CA LYS A 270 1.87 12.75 27.08
C LYS A 270 0.45 12.18 26.95
N LYS A 271 -0.32 12.69 25.99
CA LYS A 271 -1.71 12.23 25.77
C LYS A 271 -1.76 10.73 25.51
N HIS A 272 -0.89 10.23 24.62
CA HIS A 272 -0.87 8.81 24.28
C HIS A 272 -0.27 7.93 25.39
N ASN A 273 0.68 8.47 26.16
CA ASN A 273 1.15 7.78 27.36
C ASN A 273 0.04 7.62 28.40
N ASP A 274 -0.75 8.67 28.66
CA ASP A 274 -1.86 8.62 29.62
C ASP A 274 -2.93 7.60 29.18
N GLN A 275 -3.24 7.51 27.88
CA GLN A 275 -4.15 6.50 27.34
C GLN A 275 -3.59 5.08 27.53
N LEU A 276 -2.32 4.87 27.21
CA LEU A 276 -1.63 3.59 27.38
C LEU A 276 -1.62 3.17 28.85
N GLU A 277 -1.17 4.06 29.75
CA GLU A 277 -1.12 3.77 31.20
C GLU A 277 -2.51 3.51 31.78
N GLY A 278 -3.54 4.22 31.28
CA GLY A 278 -4.94 3.95 31.63
C GLY A 278 -5.38 2.53 31.30
N PHE A 279 -4.98 2.02 30.12
CA PHE A 279 -5.31 0.66 29.69
C PHE A 279 -4.55 -0.41 30.47
N ILE A 280 -3.25 -0.21 30.75
CA ILE A 280 -2.39 -1.22 31.38
C ILE A 280 -2.37 -1.18 32.92
N ASN A 281 -3.15 -0.33 33.58
CA ASN A 281 -3.10 -0.02 35.03
C ASN A 281 -3.44 -1.20 35.98
N LYS A 282 -3.73 -2.41 35.48
CA LYS A 282 -4.13 -3.59 36.26
C LYS A 282 -2.93 -4.45 36.68
N ARG A 283 -1.90 -3.81 37.25
CA ARG A 283 -0.61 -4.46 37.54
C ARG A 283 -0.73 -5.77 38.32
N LYS A 284 -1.49 -5.79 39.45
CA LYS A 284 -1.64 -7.01 40.27
C LYS A 284 -2.30 -8.16 39.53
N ALA A 285 -3.28 -7.86 38.66
CA ALA A 285 -3.90 -8.88 37.83
C ALA A 285 -2.90 -9.45 36.83
N MET A 286 -2.07 -8.60 36.21
CA MET A 286 -1.03 -9.03 35.27
C MET A 286 0.09 -9.83 35.94
N GLU A 287 0.49 -9.49 37.17
CA GLU A 287 1.44 -10.29 37.98
C GLU A 287 0.93 -11.73 38.20
N ASN A 288 -0.36 -11.89 38.49
CA ASN A 288 -0.99 -13.20 38.63
C ASN A 288 -0.98 -13.99 37.30
N VAL A 289 -1.24 -13.29 36.18
CA VAL A 289 -1.19 -13.86 34.83
C VAL A 289 0.23 -14.36 34.52
N VAL A 290 1.24 -13.51 34.75
CA VAL A 290 2.65 -13.84 34.51
C VAL A 290 3.07 -15.06 35.33
N ALA A 291 2.67 -15.16 36.58
CA ALA A 291 2.99 -16.33 37.45
C ALA A 291 2.47 -17.65 36.88
N GLY A 292 1.40 -17.61 36.06
CA GLY A 292 0.89 -18.80 35.35
C GLY A 292 1.58 -19.08 34.01
N ILE A 293 2.39 -18.15 33.46
CA ILE A 293 3.05 -18.30 32.17
C ILE A 293 4.54 -18.65 32.30
N VAL A 294 5.24 -18.04 33.27
CA VAL A 294 6.69 -18.17 33.43
C VAL A 294 7.04 -19.01 34.65
N SER A 295 8.18 -19.68 34.58
CA SER A 295 8.74 -20.44 35.69
C SER A 295 9.85 -19.67 36.40
N PRO A 296 10.09 -19.87 37.72
CA PRO A 296 11.13 -19.15 38.47
C PRO A 296 12.55 -19.30 37.88
N GLY A 297 12.85 -20.44 37.24
CA GLY A 297 14.13 -20.73 36.63
C GLY A 297 14.33 -20.23 35.18
N ASP A 298 13.31 -19.62 34.60
CA ASP A 298 13.40 -19.11 33.23
C ASP A 298 14.37 -17.93 33.13
N SER A 299 15.23 -17.93 32.12
CA SER A 299 16.05 -16.76 31.80
C SER A 299 15.16 -15.57 31.37
N PRO A 300 15.63 -14.34 31.45
CA PRO A 300 14.85 -13.16 31.01
C PRO A 300 14.29 -13.32 29.60
N GLU A 301 15.10 -13.80 28.67
CA GLU A 301 14.67 -14.01 27.28
C GLU A 301 13.57 -15.07 27.16
N VAL A 302 13.71 -16.21 27.85
CA VAL A 302 12.71 -17.28 27.89
C VAL A 302 11.39 -16.79 28.50
N LYS A 303 11.44 -15.95 29.54
CA LYS A 303 10.23 -15.32 30.11
C LYS A 303 9.49 -14.48 29.08
N LEU A 304 10.22 -13.60 28.38
CA LEU A 304 9.61 -12.76 27.33
C LEU A 304 9.07 -13.61 26.18
N GLN A 305 9.78 -14.64 25.74
CA GLN A 305 9.32 -15.57 24.71
C GLN A 305 8.01 -16.25 25.07
N LYS A 306 7.90 -16.76 26.30
CA LYS A 306 6.68 -17.42 26.80
C LYS A 306 5.50 -16.44 26.85
N ILE A 307 5.73 -15.21 27.35
CA ILE A 307 4.72 -14.16 27.40
C ILE A 307 4.29 -13.79 25.98
N TYR A 308 5.23 -13.56 25.07
CA TYR A 308 4.98 -13.21 23.67
C TYR A 308 4.14 -14.29 22.98
N ALA A 309 4.57 -15.54 23.04
CA ALA A 309 3.86 -16.66 22.43
C ALA A 309 2.43 -16.82 22.99
N ARG A 310 2.23 -16.55 24.30
CA ARG A 310 0.89 -16.63 24.90
C ARG A 310 -0.01 -15.48 24.46
N VAL A 311 0.53 -14.28 24.30
CA VAL A 311 -0.22 -13.11 23.82
C VAL A 311 -0.64 -13.29 22.36
N GLN A 312 0.20 -13.88 21.53
CA GLN A 312 -0.15 -14.18 20.13
C GLN A 312 -1.27 -15.22 19.93
N GLN A 313 -1.65 -15.96 20.99
CA GLN A 313 -2.80 -16.88 20.95
C GLN A 313 -4.14 -16.15 21.12
N ILE A 314 -4.13 -14.89 21.52
CA ILE A 314 -5.34 -14.07 21.65
C ILE A 314 -5.89 -13.78 20.26
N ARG A 315 -7.20 -13.94 20.12
CA ARG A 315 -7.90 -13.65 18.85
C ARG A 315 -7.76 -12.19 18.49
N ASN A 316 -7.15 -11.93 17.34
CA ASN A 316 -6.85 -10.60 16.85
C ASN A 316 -7.90 -10.14 15.85
N THR A 317 -8.76 -9.23 16.28
CA THR A 317 -9.88 -8.72 15.45
C THR A 317 -9.44 -7.85 14.29
N SER A 318 -8.23 -7.27 14.32
CA SER A 318 -7.67 -6.47 13.20
C SER A 318 -7.39 -7.29 11.94
N TYR A 319 -7.35 -8.61 12.03
CA TYR A 319 -7.06 -9.51 10.91
C TYR A 319 -8.26 -10.37 10.50
N GLU A 320 -9.42 -10.09 11.06
CA GLU A 320 -10.68 -10.76 10.69
C GLU A 320 -11.35 -10.04 9.52
N VAL A 321 -12.27 -10.75 8.87
CA VAL A 321 -13.16 -10.12 7.89
C VAL A 321 -14.06 -9.15 8.65
N GLU A 322 -14.17 -7.93 8.15
CA GLU A 322 -15.02 -6.92 8.76
C GLU A 322 -16.48 -7.37 8.77
N LYS A 323 -17.06 -7.37 9.97
CA LYS A 323 -18.46 -7.72 10.18
C LYS A 323 -19.36 -6.58 9.73
N THR A 324 -20.49 -6.91 9.11
CA THR A 324 -21.54 -5.92 8.86
C THR A 324 -22.08 -5.34 10.15
N GLU A 325 -22.67 -4.14 10.13
CA GLU A 325 -23.29 -3.54 11.32
C GLU A 325 -24.35 -4.45 11.98
N GLN A 326 -25.08 -5.25 11.18
CA GLN A 326 -26.05 -6.20 11.72
C GLN A 326 -25.39 -7.36 12.46
N GLU A 327 -24.28 -7.88 11.94
CA GLU A 327 -23.48 -8.92 12.58
C GLU A 327 -22.81 -8.39 13.85
N GLN A 328 -22.25 -7.17 13.83
CA GLN A 328 -21.68 -6.53 15.01
C GLN A 328 -22.73 -6.35 16.13
N LYS A 329 -23.94 -5.85 15.77
CA LYS A 329 -25.05 -5.70 16.72
C LYS A 329 -25.56 -7.04 17.28
N ARG A 330 -25.52 -8.11 16.48
CA ARG A 330 -25.93 -9.45 16.90
C ARG A 330 -24.92 -10.11 17.84
N ASP A 331 -23.64 -9.97 17.53
CA ASP A 331 -22.57 -10.63 18.28
C ASP A 331 -22.30 -9.97 19.63
N LYS A 332 -22.75 -8.72 19.84
CA LYS A 332 -22.60 -7.94 21.09
C LYS A 332 -21.15 -7.91 21.65
N GLU A 333 -20.17 -8.14 20.80
CA GLU A 333 -18.77 -8.04 21.20
C GLU A 333 -18.45 -6.58 21.51
N LYS A 334 -18.00 -6.32 22.72
CA LYS A 334 -17.54 -4.99 23.14
C LYS A 334 -16.04 -5.06 23.34
N ASP A 335 -15.33 -4.11 22.78
CA ASP A 335 -13.89 -3.97 22.95
C ASP A 335 -13.49 -3.96 24.42
N PRO A 336 -12.35 -4.61 24.76
CA PRO A 336 -11.83 -4.56 26.12
C PRO A 336 -11.39 -3.15 26.51
N ASP A 337 -11.81 -2.67 27.69
CA ASP A 337 -11.47 -1.33 28.19
C ASP A 337 -10.09 -1.31 28.90
N ASN A 338 -9.52 -2.47 29.25
CA ASN A 338 -8.22 -2.59 29.92
C ASN A 338 -7.57 -3.97 29.72
N ALA A 339 -6.29 -4.10 30.09
CA ALA A 339 -5.49 -5.31 29.91
C ALA A 339 -6.07 -6.54 30.65
N GLU A 340 -6.69 -6.38 31.82
CA GLU A 340 -7.30 -7.50 32.57
C GLU A 340 -8.54 -8.02 31.84
N GLU A 341 -9.36 -7.11 31.33
CA GLU A 341 -10.56 -7.46 30.57
C GLU A 341 -10.18 -8.16 29.25
N LEU A 342 -9.16 -7.65 28.53
CA LEU A 342 -8.64 -8.28 27.33
C LEU A 342 -8.15 -9.70 27.60
N TRP A 343 -7.37 -9.88 28.68
CA TRP A 343 -6.91 -11.21 29.07
C TRP A 343 -8.06 -12.18 29.38
N LYS A 344 -9.13 -11.70 30.05
CA LYS A 344 -10.31 -12.52 30.33
C LYS A 344 -11.13 -12.85 29.10
N LYS A 345 -11.31 -11.88 28.20
CA LYS A 345 -12.10 -12.05 26.97
C LYS A 345 -11.39 -12.84 25.88
N GLN A 346 -10.05 -12.86 25.88
CA GLN A 346 -9.21 -13.53 24.88
C GLN A 346 -9.45 -13.04 23.44
N TYR A 347 -9.85 -11.78 23.24
CA TYR A 347 -9.87 -11.09 21.95
C TYR A 347 -9.63 -9.59 22.11
N GLY A 348 -9.13 -8.97 21.06
CA GLY A 348 -8.90 -7.53 20.92
C GLY A 348 -8.27 -7.19 19.59
N ASP A 349 -8.17 -5.89 19.31
CA ASP A 349 -7.41 -5.41 18.16
C ASP A 349 -5.88 -5.52 18.40
N GLY A 350 -5.12 -5.37 17.33
CA GLY A 350 -3.66 -5.49 17.38
C GLY A 350 -3.02 -4.52 18.38
N GLN A 351 -3.49 -3.25 18.42
CA GLN A 351 -2.96 -2.25 19.35
C GLN A 351 -3.13 -2.67 20.81
N ARG A 352 -4.33 -3.11 21.19
CA ARG A 352 -4.62 -3.55 22.55
C ARG A 352 -3.85 -4.83 22.93
N ILE A 353 -3.66 -5.75 21.97
CA ILE A 353 -2.85 -6.95 22.15
C ILE A 353 -1.38 -6.57 22.43
N THR A 354 -0.83 -5.62 21.70
CA THR A 354 0.54 -5.12 21.93
C THR A 354 0.65 -4.42 23.29
N TRP A 355 -0.36 -3.65 23.70
CA TRP A 355 -0.40 -3.06 25.03
C TRP A 355 -0.55 -4.08 26.17
N LEU A 356 -1.27 -5.18 25.94
CA LEU A 356 -1.31 -6.28 26.89
C LEU A 356 0.07 -6.92 27.06
N PHE A 357 0.82 -7.12 25.98
CA PHE A 357 2.20 -7.60 26.08
C PHE A 357 3.07 -6.67 26.93
N LEU A 358 2.96 -5.35 26.73
CA LEU A 358 3.63 -4.35 27.57
C LEU A 358 3.29 -4.53 29.05
N ALA A 359 1.98 -4.66 29.36
CA ALA A 359 1.51 -4.85 30.73
C ALA A 359 2.12 -6.10 31.38
N LEU A 360 2.16 -7.22 30.65
CA LEU A 360 2.74 -8.48 31.12
C LEU A 360 4.27 -8.42 31.24
N ALA A 361 4.96 -7.78 30.29
CA ALA A 361 6.41 -7.58 30.36
C ALA A 361 6.80 -6.76 31.61
N ARG A 362 6.08 -5.67 31.88
CA ARG A 362 6.30 -4.87 33.12
C ARG A 362 5.95 -5.65 34.39
N ALA A 363 4.89 -6.44 34.37
CA ALA A 363 4.53 -7.30 35.50
C ALA A 363 5.58 -8.40 35.74
N ALA A 364 6.27 -8.86 34.71
CA ALA A 364 7.41 -9.79 34.80
C ALA A 364 8.73 -9.11 35.22
N GLY A 365 8.73 -7.78 35.46
CA GLY A 365 9.88 -7.02 35.95
C GLY A 365 10.78 -6.42 34.87
N PHE A 366 10.36 -6.40 33.61
CA PHE A 366 11.15 -5.80 32.53
C PHE A 366 10.98 -4.28 32.47
N ASP A 367 12.07 -3.58 32.12
CA ASP A 367 12.03 -2.18 31.71
C ASP A 367 11.46 -2.13 30.28
N ALA A 368 10.17 -1.77 30.19
CA ALA A 368 9.42 -1.78 28.94
C ALA A 368 8.58 -0.52 28.78
N SER A 369 8.48 -0.01 27.56
CA SER A 369 7.72 1.19 27.18
C SER A 369 6.95 0.97 25.90
N GLY A 370 5.79 1.60 25.76
CA GLY A 370 5.11 1.70 24.46
C GLY A 370 5.81 2.71 23.57
N MET A 371 5.72 2.51 22.28
CA MET A 371 6.26 3.41 21.26
C MET A 371 5.26 3.52 20.11
N TRP A 372 4.91 4.75 19.74
CA TRP A 372 4.19 5.02 18.51
C TRP A 372 5.17 5.26 17.37
N LEU A 373 4.92 4.68 16.22
CA LEU A 373 5.77 4.80 15.04
C LEU A 373 4.94 4.89 13.75
N ALA A 374 5.57 5.28 12.67
CA ALA A 374 4.94 5.37 11.37
C ALA A 374 5.03 4.05 10.62
N ASP A 375 3.92 3.59 10.08
CA ASP A 375 3.88 2.55 9.07
C ASP A 375 4.30 3.14 7.71
N ARG A 376 5.40 2.65 7.15
CA ARG A 376 5.96 3.18 5.90
C ARG A 376 5.38 2.58 4.62
N ARG A 377 4.24 1.88 4.69
CA ARG A 377 3.55 1.32 3.50
C ARG A 377 3.01 2.38 2.56
N ASN A 378 2.48 3.47 3.13
CA ASN A 378 1.77 4.48 2.36
C ASN A 378 2.48 5.83 2.34
N TYR A 379 3.25 6.16 3.39
CA TYR A 379 3.89 7.47 3.57
C TYR A 379 5.20 7.33 4.32
N PHE A 380 6.10 8.29 4.09
CA PHE A 380 7.27 8.48 4.94
C PHE A 380 6.97 9.51 6.03
N PHE A 381 7.46 9.25 7.23
CA PHE A 381 7.24 10.12 8.38
C PHE A 381 8.28 11.22 8.46
N PHE A 382 7.79 12.45 8.64
CA PHE A 382 8.62 13.63 8.85
C PHE A 382 8.12 14.40 10.07
N ARG A 383 8.91 14.38 11.15
CA ARG A 383 8.57 14.99 12.44
C ARG A 383 8.14 16.47 12.34
N GLN A 384 8.77 17.25 11.45
CA GLN A 384 8.47 18.68 11.25
C GLN A 384 7.04 18.94 10.76
N TYR A 385 6.36 17.95 10.23
CA TYR A 385 4.99 18.11 9.76
C TYR A 385 3.96 18.11 10.90
N MET A 386 4.35 17.67 12.10
CA MET A 386 3.48 17.65 13.28
C MET A 386 2.09 17.05 12.99
N ASP A 387 2.11 15.93 12.30
CA ASP A 387 0.94 15.15 11.92
C ASP A 387 0.93 13.86 12.74
N GLY A 388 0.13 13.85 13.80
CA GLY A 388 0.08 12.72 14.73
C GLY A 388 -0.58 11.49 14.13
N GLU A 389 -1.45 11.66 13.12
CA GLU A 389 -2.10 10.55 12.41
C GLU A 389 -1.11 9.72 11.58
N ARG A 390 0.11 10.25 11.36
CA ARG A 390 1.19 9.51 10.70
C ARG A 390 2.01 8.60 11.64
N LEU A 391 1.74 8.65 12.94
CA LEU A 391 2.21 7.64 13.89
C LEU A 391 1.06 6.66 14.14
N ASP A 392 0.84 5.78 13.20
CA ASP A 392 -0.34 4.92 13.05
C ASP A 392 -0.10 3.45 13.44
N ALA A 393 1.14 3.11 13.84
CA ALA A 393 1.49 1.80 14.38
C ALA A 393 2.06 1.92 15.80
N ASN A 394 2.01 0.84 16.56
CA ASN A 394 2.51 0.82 17.94
C ASN A 394 3.28 -0.46 18.25
N VAL A 395 4.39 -0.31 18.95
CA VAL A 395 5.26 -1.42 19.37
C VAL A 395 5.63 -1.28 20.84
N VAL A 396 6.17 -2.34 21.41
CA VAL A 396 6.76 -2.33 22.74
C VAL A 396 8.27 -2.37 22.62
N VAL A 397 8.93 -1.45 23.32
CA VAL A 397 10.39 -1.43 23.49
C VAL A 397 10.71 -2.05 24.83
N VAL A 398 11.50 -3.12 24.83
CA VAL A 398 11.96 -3.79 26.07
C VAL A 398 13.48 -3.73 26.14
N LYS A 399 14.01 -3.25 27.26
CA LYS A 399 15.45 -3.30 27.51
C LYS A 399 15.86 -4.69 27.95
N LEU A 400 16.58 -5.41 27.06
CA LEU A 400 17.06 -6.77 27.31
C LEU A 400 18.57 -6.81 27.11
N ASN A 401 19.33 -7.23 28.12
CA ASN A 401 20.79 -7.29 28.06
C ASN A 401 21.46 -5.95 27.62
N GLY A 402 20.89 -4.83 28.07
CA GLY A 402 21.37 -3.48 27.75
C GLY A 402 21.02 -2.95 26.36
N LYS A 403 20.28 -3.71 25.54
CA LYS A 403 19.81 -3.33 24.21
C LYS A 403 18.31 -3.10 24.20
N ASP A 404 17.86 -2.17 23.41
CA ASP A 404 16.44 -1.98 23.12
C ASP A 404 16.00 -2.99 22.05
N ILE A 405 15.03 -3.84 22.39
CA ILE A 405 14.43 -4.83 21.49
C ILE A 405 12.98 -4.43 21.28
N PHE A 406 12.53 -4.50 20.04
CA PHE A 406 11.19 -4.09 19.63
C PHE A 406 10.30 -5.31 19.43
N PHE A 407 9.04 -5.19 19.84
CA PHE A 407 8.04 -6.27 19.78
C PHE A 407 6.70 -5.72 19.30
N ASP A 408 6.08 -6.43 18.36
CA ASP A 408 4.68 -6.23 18.01
C ASP A 408 3.94 -7.58 17.92
N PRO A 409 3.45 -8.11 19.04
CA PRO A 409 2.62 -9.32 19.03
C PRO A 409 1.21 -9.08 18.46
N GLY A 410 0.79 -7.82 18.33
CA GLY A 410 -0.46 -7.44 17.69
C GLY A 410 -0.42 -7.49 16.17
N ALA A 411 0.77 -7.54 15.57
CA ALA A 411 0.91 -7.84 14.15
C ALA A 411 0.94 -9.36 13.93
N ALA A 412 0.01 -9.87 13.12
CA ALA A 412 -0.14 -11.30 12.91
C ALA A 412 1.14 -11.90 12.30
N PHE A 413 1.47 -13.12 12.74
CA PHE A 413 2.60 -13.93 12.27
C PHE A 413 3.98 -13.29 12.45
N THR A 414 4.10 -12.29 13.32
CA THR A 414 5.37 -11.64 13.61
C THR A 414 6.17 -12.49 14.59
N PRO A 415 7.40 -12.95 14.25
CA PRO A 415 8.23 -13.74 15.14
C PRO A 415 8.72 -12.91 16.34
N PHE A 416 9.05 -13.58 17.45
CA PHE A 416 9.61 -12.96 18.65
C PHE A 416 10.85 -12.10 18.33
N GLY A 417 10.85 -10.85 18.77
CA GLY A 417 11.96 -9.89 18.56
C GLY A 417 12.12 -9.41 17.11
N LYS A 418 11.10 -9.62 16.29
CA LYS A 418 11.02 -9.05 14.93
C LYS A 418 9.82 -8.12 14.83
N LEU A 419 9.79 -7.29 13.78
CA LEU A 419 8.70 -6.39 13.44
C LEU A 419 8.20 -6.67 12.01
N PRO A 420 6.97 -6.32 11.67
CA PRO A 420 6.52 -6.20 10.28
C PRO A 420 7.46 -5.29 9.47
N TRP A 421 7.61 -5.54 8.19
CA TRP A 421 8.54 -4.77 7.36
C TRP A 421 8.29 -3.25 7.40
N ALA A 422 7.02 -2.87 7.43
CA ALA A 422 6.61 -1.47 7.43
C ALA A 422 6.97 -0.71 8.71
N GLU A 423 7.26 -1.42 9.78
CA GLU A 423 7.67 -0.90 11.09
C GLU A 423 9.19 -0.94 11.31
N THR A 424 9.95 -1.44 10.34
CA THR A 424 11.41 -1.54 10.41
C THR A 424 12.09 -0.32 9.78
N GLY A 425 13.21 0.15 10.36
CA GLY A 425 13.97 1.29 9.85
C GLY A 425 13.17 2.60 9.89
N VAL A 426 12.26 2.77 10.84
CA VAL A 426 11.41 3.96 10.99
C VAL A 426 11.60 4.64 12.34
N LYS A 427 11.39 5.95 12.34
CA LYS A 427 11.39 6.74 13.58
C LYS A 427 10.05 6.63 14.28
N GLY A 428 10.10 6.50 15.62
CA GLY A 428 8.92 6.51 16.45
C GLY A 428 9.16 7.24 17.77
N LEU A 429 8.07 7.55 18.47
CA LEU A 429 8.04 8.23 19.75
C LEU A 429 7.84 7.20 20.87
N LYS A 430 8.92 6.83 21.56
CA LYS A 430 8.86 6.04 22.79
C LYS A 430 8.21 6.88 23.88
N LEU A 431 7.13 6.39 24.44
CA LEU A 431 6.26 7.12 25.35
C LEU A 431 6.81 7.12 26.79
N ASP A 432 6.67 8.26 27.46
CA ASP A 432 6.84 8.42 28.90
C ASP A 432 5.97 9.59 29.43
N LYS A 433 5.95 9.76 30.74
CA LYS A 433 5.16 10.82 31.41
C LYS A 433 5.61 12.24 31.05
N GLU A 434 6.81 12.44 30.52
CA GLU A 434 7.34 13.73 30.09
C GLU A 434 7.06 14.05 28.62
N GLY A 435 6.49 13.10 27.87
CA GLY A 435 6.11 13.24 26.47
C GLY A 435 6.91 12.35 25.52
N GLY A 436 7.95 11.69 26.03
CA GLY A 436 8.68 10.66 25.27
C GLY A 436 9.97 11.11 24.62
N SER A 437 10.63 10.17 23.98
CA SER A 437 11.87 10.34 23.26
C SER A 437 11.82 9.61 21.91
N TRP A 438 12.54 10.16 20.93
CA TRP A 438 12.58 9.57 19.59
C TRP A 438 13.58 8.41 19.53
N LEU A 439 13.13 7.27 19.02
CA LEU A 439 13.93 6.10 18.67
C LEU A 439 13.74 5.74 17.21
N GLU A 440 14.64 4.92 16.70
CA GLU A 440 14.52 4.33 15.37
C GLU A 440 14.53 2.81 15.49
N THR A 441 13.59 2.15 14.83
CA THR A 441 13.51 0.68 14.82
C THR A 441 14.59 0.10 13.92
N THR A 442 15.05 -1.10 14.25
CA THR A 442 16.15 -1.75 13.52
C THR A 442 15.68 -2.24 12.16
N LEU A 443 16.42 -1.89 11.10
CA LEU A 443 16.26 -2.51 9.79
C LEU A 443 16.93 -3.89 9.83
N PRO A 444 16.24 -5.01 9.45
CA PRO A 444 16.85 -6.32 9.42
C PRO A 444 17.90 -6.41 8.31
N ALA A 445 18.91 -7.28 8.49
CA ALA A 445 19.85 -7.60 7.41
C ALA A 445 19.16 -8.47 6.33
N ALA A 446 19.68 -8.42 5.10
CA ALA A 446 19.14 -9.21 4.00
C ALA A 446 19.10 -10.73 4.30
N ALA A 447 20.10 -11.23 5.03
CA ALA A 447 20.15 -12.64 5.46
C ALA A 447 19.05 -13.06 6.45
N ASP A 448 18.34 -12.10 7.08
CA ASP A 448 17.20 -12.38 7.95
C ASP A 448 15.92 -12.71 7.16
N SER A 449 15.82 -12.27 5.90
CA SER A 449 14.62 -12.41 5.05
C SER A 449 15.02 -13.07 3.73
N THR A 450 14.88 -14.39 3.66
CA THR A 450 15.40 -15.16 2.53
C THR A 450 14.35 -15.96 1.80
N ILE A 451 14.52 -16.08 0.47
CA ILE A 451 13.92 -17.14 -0.33
C ILE A 451 15.06 -18.08 -0.74
N ARG A 452 15.04 -19.29 -0.18
CA ARG A 452 16.02 -20.32 -0.52
C ARG A 452 15.34 -21.46 -1.26
N ARG A 453 15.80 -21.73 -2.49
CA ARG A 453 15.33 -22.82 -3.33
C ARG A 453 16.41 -23.89 -3.41
N LYS A 454 16.08 -25.09 -2.95
CA LYS A 454 16.94 -26.26 -3.09
C LYS A 454 16.26 -27.26 -4.02
N ALA A 455 16.87 -27.57 -5.16
CA ALA A 455 16.32 -28.51 -6.14
C ALA A 455 17.27 -29.69 -6.39
N GLU A 456 16.71 -30.89 -6.38
CA GLU A 456 17.40 -32.14 -6.74
C GLU A 456 16.68 -32.72 -7.96
N LEU A 457 17.28 -32.51 -9.14
CA LEU A 457 16.66 -32.76 -10.41
C LEU A 457 17.43 -33.82 -11.21
N LYS A 458 16.74 -34.50 -12.12
CA LYS A 458 17.31 -35.42 -13.07
C LYS A 458 16.98 -34.96 -14.48
N LEU A 459 17.99 -34.90 -15.34
CA LEU A 459 17.81 -34.68 -16.76
C LEU A 459 17.59 -36.03 -17.46
N ASN A 460 16.55 -36.11 -18.26
CA ASN A 460 16.36 -37.29 -19.12
C ASN A 460 16.91 -37.05 -20.53
N PRO A 461 17.11 -38.12 -21.34
CA PRO A 461 17.64 -37.99 -22.72
C PRO A 461 16.76 -37.16 -23.66
N ALA A 462 15.49 -36.92 -23.35
CA ALA A 462 14.58 -36.07 -24.12
C ALA A 462 14.73 -34.57 -23.80
N GLY A 463 15.61 -34.19 -22.86
CA GLY A 463 15.85 -32.80 -22.49
C GLY A 463 14.88 -32.24 -21.43
N GLU A 464 14.14 -33.10 -20.76
CA GLU A 464 13.25 -32.77 -19.67
C GLU A 464 13.99 -32.93 -18.35
N ILE A 465 13.77 -32.00 -17.40
CA ILE A 465 14.21 -32.11 -16.01
C ILE A 465 13.02 -32.40 -15.11
N GLU A 466 13.22 -33.31 -14.18
CA GLU A 466 12.20 -33.62 -13.15
C GLU A 466 12.86 -33.91 -11.80
N GLY A 467 12.14 -33.64 -10.70
CA GLY A 467 12.63 -33.97 -9.38
C GLY A 467 11.92 -33.21 -8.25
N LYS A 468 12.64 -33.02 -7.15
CA LYS A 468 12.15 -32.39 -5.94
C LYS A 468 12.67 -30.96 -5.82
N LEU A 469 11.79 -30.03 -5.45
CA LEU A 469 12.13 -28.66 -5.07
C LEU A 469 11.67 -28.39 -3.64
N ILE A 470 12.55 -27.82 -2.82
CA ILE A 470 12.21 -27.30 -1.49
C ILE A 470 12.42 -25.81 -1.51
N VAL A 471 11.37 -25.04 -1.19
CA VAL A 471 11.44 -23.59 -1.03
C VAL A 471 11.28 -23.25 0.44
N THR A 472 12.27 -22.55 0.98
CA THR A 472 12.25 -22.06 2.37
C THR A 472 12.21 -20.54 2.37
N TYR A 473 11.13 -19.99 2.87
CA TYR A 473 10.97 -18.56 3.14
C TYR A 473 11.29 -18.28 4.60
N THR A 474 12.10 -17.25 4.89
CA THR A 474 12.43 -16.86 6.27
C THR A 474 12.09 -15.39 6.54
N GLY A 475 11.99 -15.01 7.80
CA GLY A 475 11.81 -13.63 8.24
C GLY A 475 10.60 -12.96 7.60
N LEU A 476 10.82 -11.80 7.00
CA LEU A 476 9.76 -11.00 6.39
C LEU A 476 9.15 -11.68 5.16
N GLU A 477 9.91 -12.47 4.41
CA GLU A 477 9.39 -13.27 3.30
C GLU A 477 8.34 -14.30 3.76
N ALA A 478 8.56 -14.94 4.91
CA ALA A 478 7.60 -15.90 5.48
C ALA A 478 6.37 -15.20 6.05
N SER A 479 6.56 -14.12 6.81
CA SER A 479 5.45 -13.42 7.48
C SER A 479 4.54 -12.71 6.48
N GLN A 480 5.07 -12.09 5.41
CA GLN A 480 4.24 -11.46 4.37
C GLN A 480 3.32 -12.48 3.69
N ARG A 481 3.81 -13.66 3.33
CA ARG A 481 3.00 -14.72 2.72
C ARG A 481 1.89 -15.19 3.65
N ARG A 482 2.21 -15.42 4.92
CA ARG A 482 1.20 -15.79 5.93
C ARG A 482 0.13 -14.72 6.09
N VAL A 483 0.52 -13.44 6.13
CA VAL A 483 -0.44 -12.33 6.22
C VAL A 483 -1.29 -12.23 4.94
N ALA A 484 -0.68 -12.38 3.76
CA ALA A 484 -1.39 -12.31 2.48
C ALA A 484 -2.46 -13.39 2.39
N GLU A 485 -2.09 -14.63 2.72
CA GLU A 485 -2.93 -15.82 2.56
C GLU A 485 -3.70 -16.23 3.84
N ARG A 486 -3.79 -15.33 4.85
CA ARG A 486 -4.40 -15.65 6.14
C ARG A 486 -5.88 -16.05 6.08
N LEU A 487 -6.61 -15.49 5.11
CA LEU A 487 -8.04 -15.75 4.90
C LEU A 487 -8.31 -16.77 3.79
N ALA A 488 -7.27 -17.22 3.08
CA ALA A 488 -7.36 -18.22 2.03
C ALA A 488 -7.60 -19.61 2.61
N ASP A 489 -8.29 -20.45 1.86
CA ASP A 489 -8.40 -21.87 2.18
C ASP A 489 -7.13 -22.65 1.77
N ASP A 490 -7.11 -23.94 2.08
CA ASP A 490 -5.94 -24.76 1.80
C ASP A 490 -5.70 -24.98 0.29
N ALA A 491 -6.76 -24.92 -0.54
CA ALA A 491 -6.64 -25.06 -2.00
C ALA A 491 -6.06 -23.77 -2.60
N ASP A 492 -6.52 -22.62 -2.15
CA ASP A 492 -5.99 -21.32 -2.58
C ASP A 492 -4.53 -21.14 -2.15
N ARG A 493 -4.17 -21.52 -0.92
CA ARG A 493 -2.78 -21.52 -0.44
C ARG A 493 -1.87 -22.44 -1.23
N LYS A 494 -2.36 -23.64 -1.58
CA LYS A 494 -1.63 -24.56 -2.46
C LYS A 494 -1.37 -23.90 -3.80
N LYS A 495 -2.41 -23.39 -4.43
CA LYS A 495 -2.34 -22.71 -5.71
C LYS A 495 -1.38 -21.52 -5.68
N PHE A 496 -1.46 -20.68 -4.64
CA PHE A 496 -0.57 -19.52 -4.46
C PHE A 496 0.91 -19.94 -4.51
N LEU A 497 1.32 -20.97 -3.74
CA LEU A 497 2.71 -21.42 -3.72
C LEU A 497 3.14 -22.11 -5.04
N GLU A 498 2.24 -22.83 -5.68
CA GLU A 498 2.52 -23.43 -6.99
C GLU A 498 2.69 -22.38 -8.08
N ASP A 499 1.85 -21.33 -8.07
CA ASP A 499 1.94 -20.22 -9.01
C ASP A 499 3.24 -19.42 -8.79
N GLU A 500 3.68 -19.15 -7.55
CA GLU A 500 4.98 -18.51 -7.29
C GLU A 500 6.16 -19.30 -7.91
N VAL A 501 6.12 -20.63 -7.87
CA VAL A 501 7.17 -21.45 -8.49
C VAL A 501 7.04 -21.43 -10.01
N ARG A 502 5.83 -21.52 -10.56
CA ARG A 502 5.60 -21.42 -12.02
C ARG A 502 6.07 -20.10 -12.60
N ASP A 503 5.73 -19.00 -11.91
CA ASP A 503 6.11 -17.65 -12.36
C ASP A 503 7.62 -17.41 -12.30
N ALA A 504 8.35 -18.16 -11.46
CA ALA A 504 9.80 -18.09 -11.39
C ALA A 504 10.49 -18.86 -12.55
N ILE A 505 9.80 -19.78 -13.22
CA ILE A 505 10.37 -20.61 -14.30
C ILE A 505 10.00 -20.01 -15.66
N PRO A 506 10.97 -19.77 -16.59
CA PRO A 506 10.71 -19.01 -17.81
C PRO A 506 9.93 -19.78 -18.89
N ILE A 507 9.64 -21.05 -18.69
CA ILE A 507 8.86 -21.91 -19.60
C ILE A 507 7.79 -22.67 -18.85
N ALA A 508 6.79 -23.19 -19.57
CA ALA A 508 5.72 -23.98 -18.99
C ALA A 508 6.26 -25.20 -18.23
N CYS A 509 5.77 -25.40 -17.02
CA CYS A 509 6.21 -26.49 -16.14
C CYS A 509 5.03 -27.06 -15.33
N ASP A 510 5.18 -28.30 -14.92
CA ASP A 510 4.28 -28.95 -13.97
C ASP A 510 4.88 -28.79 -12.57
N VAL A 511 4.11 -28.15 -11.69
CA VAL A 511 4.48 -27.93 -10.28
C VAL A 511 3.36 -28.43 -9.40
N GLU A 512 3.68 -29.30 -8.47
CA GLU A 512 2.73 -29.83 -7.50
C GLU A 512 3.30 -29.72 -6.07
N LEU A 513 2.58 -29.02 -5.19
CA LEU A 513 2.91 -28.95 -3.76
C LEU A 513 2.67 -30.32 -3.10
N THR A 514 3.71 -30.89 -2.49
CA THR A 514 3.69 -32.22 -1.88
C THR A 514 3.75 -32.22 -0.36
N SER A 515 3.97 -31.05 0.26
CA SER A 515 4.00 -30.86 1.73
C SER A 515 2.81 -30.08 2.25
N GLN A 516 2.71 -29.95 3.58
CA GLN A 516 1.75 -29.09 4.26
C GLN A 516 2.51 -27.98 5.00
N PRO A 517 2.68 -26.79 4.38
CA PRO A 517 3.37 -25.67 5.01
C PRO A 517 2.65 -25.15 6.25
N ASP A 518 3.42 -24.67 7.24
CA ASP A 518 2.87 -24.08 8.46
C ASP A 518 2.40 -22.63 8.24
N TRP A 519 1.14 -22.46 7.92
CA TRP A 519 0.49 -21.17 7.71
C TRP A 519 0.00 -20.47 8.98
N LYS A 520 0.00 -21.14 10.12
CA LYS A 520 -0.70 -20.69 11.33
C LYS A 520 0.23 -20.18 12.43
N SER A 521 1.47 -20.61 12.47
CA SER A 521 2.41 -20.19 13.50
C SER A 521 3.19 -18.92 13.12
N SER A 522 3.78 -18.27 14.13
CA SER A 522 4.79 -17.22 13.94
C SER A 522 6.21 -17.78 13.83
N SER A 523 6.35 -19.02 13.34
CA SER A 523 7.67 -19.64 13.11
C SER A 523 8.51 -18.77 12.17
N PRO A 524 9.83 -18.63 12.39
CA PRO A 524 10.69 -17.85 11.50
C PRO A 524 10.69 -18.31 10.05
N SER A 525 10.34 -19.57 9.77
CA SER A 525 10.36 -20.12 8.42
C SER A 525 9.01 -20.69 7.98
N LEU A 526 8.71 -20.55 6.69
CA LEU A 526 7.66 -21.24 5.97
C LEU A 526 8.35 -22.14 4.94
N VAL A 527 8.13 -23.45 5.00
CA VAL A 527 8.79 -24.45 4.15
C VAL A 527 7.75 -25.13 3.28
N ALA A 528 8.00 -25.18 1.97
CA ALA A 528 7.16 -25.85 0.98
C ALA A 528 7.99 -26.81 0.12
N GLU A 529 7.50 -28.04 -0.07
CA GLU A 529 8.12 -29.05 -0.92
C GLU A 529 7.26 -29.30 -2.14
N PHE A 530 7.90 -29.41 -3.30
CA PHE A 530 7.22 -29.59 -4.57
C PHE A 530 7.81 -30.75 -5.36
N SER A 531 6.97 -31.38 -6.15
CA SER A 531 7.37 -32.13 -7.34
C SER A 531 7.42 -31.16 -8.51
N LEU A 532 8.52 -31.15 -9.24
CA LEU A 532 8.77 -30.27 -10.39
C LEU A 532 9.09 -31.09 -11.63
N LYS A 533 8.47 -30.70 -12.75
CA LYS A 533 8.77 -31.26 -14.07
C LYS A 533 8.75 -30.14 -15.12
N VAL A 534 9.86 -30.01 -15.87
CA VAL A 534 10.04 -28.97 -16.87
C VAL A 534 10.42 -29.64 -18.17
N ALA A 535 9.49 -29.73 -19.10
CA ALA A 535 9.71 -30.28 -20.43
C ALA A 535 10.47 -29.29 -21.32
N GLY A 536 11.35 -29.79 -22.16
CA GLY A 536 12.07 -28.96 -23.14
C GLY A 536 13.07 -27.96 -22.52
N TRP A 537 13.51 -28.19 -21.29
CA TRP A 537 14.49 -27.33 -20.64
C TRP A 537 15.85 -27.31 -21.36
N VAL A 538 16.27 -28.44 -21.89
CA VAL A 538 17.51 -28.56 -22.63
C VAL A 538 17.25 -28.53 -24.14
N SER A 539 17.92 -27.63 -24.84
CA SER A 539 17.80 -27.49 -26.29
C SER A 539 18.95 -28.22 -27.04
N ALA A 540 18.62 -28.85 -28.18
CA ALA A 540 19.59 -29.46 -29.04
C ALA A 540 20.28 -28.44 -29.95
N ALA A 541 21.62 -28.51 -30.06
CA ALA A 541 22.44 -27.68 -30.94
C ALA A 541 23.42 -28.56 -31.72
N GLY A 542 22.93 -29.26 -32.75
CA GLY A 542 23.67 -30.26 -33.53
C GLY A 542 24.02 -31.49 -32.66
N LYS A 543 25.32 -31.73 -32.43
CA LYS A 543 25.80 -32.81 -31.54
C LYS A 543 25.92 -32.42 -30.07
N ARG A 544 25.48 -31.22 -29.72
CA ARG A 544 25.54 -30.67 -28.35
C ARG A 544 24.14 -30.47 -27.82
N ALA A 545 24.04 -30.41 -26.49
CA ALA A 545 22.86 -30.00 -25.79
C ALA A 545 23.21 -28.80 -24.93
N LEU A 546 22.31 -27.81 -24.85
CA LEU A 546 22.48 -26.58 -24.11
C LEU A 546 21.54 -26.61 -22.90
N LEU A 547 22.09 -26.64 -21.71
CA LEU A 547 21.34 -26.61 -20.43
C LEU A 547 21.39 -25.21 -19.87
N PRO A 548 20.28 -24.44 -19.87
CA PRO A 548 20.20 -23.15 -19.18
C PRO A 548 20.35 -23.33 -17.68
N LEU A 549 20.92 -22.33 -17.02
CA LEU A 549 21.20 -22.37 -15.57
C LEU A 549 20.23 -21.57 -14.71
N GLY A 550 19.66 -20.50 -15.24
CA GLY A 550 18.69 -19.66 -14.54
C GLY A 550 17.31 -20.31 -14.49
N LEU A 551 17.16 -21.41 -13.74
CA LEU A 551 15.89 -22.13 -13.65
C LEU A 551 14.78 -21.29 -12.94
N PHE A 552 15.16 -20.44 -11.96
CA PHE A 552 14.22 -19.73 -11.10
C PHE A 552 14.37 -18.20 -11.19
N ASP A 553 14.76 -17.66 -12.35
CA ASP A 553 15.06 -16.24 -12.53
C ASP A 553 14.06 -15.47 -13.38
N ALA A 554 13.02 -16.12 -13.90
CA ALA A 554 12.07 -15.51 -14.83
C ALA A 554 11.45 -14.21 -14.28
N SER A 555 11.13 -14.16 -12.99
CA SER A 555 10.58 -12.97 -12.34
C SER A 555 11.60 -11.81 -12.21
N GLU A 556 12.90 -12.08 -12.42
CA GLU A 556 13.98 -11.09 -12.31
C GLU A 556 14.53 -10.65 -13.68
N GLN A 557 14.19 -11.36 -14.75
CA GLN A 557 14.77 -11.13 -16.09
C GLN A 557 14.49 -9.73 -16.65
N HIS A 558 13.39 -9.13 -16.27
CA HIS A 558 12.95 -7.82 -16.77
C HIS A 558 13.03 -6.70 -15.73
N LEU A 559 13.67 -6.96 -14.57
CA LEU A 559 13.88 -5.93 -13.59
C LEU A 559 14.77 -4.79 -14.12
N PHE A 560 14.29 -3.57 -13.99
CA PHE A 560 15.02 -2.36 -14.38
C PHE A 560 15.40 -2.29 -15.86
N ASP A 561 14.52 -2.75 -16.78
CA ASP A 561 14.77 -2.73 -18.23
C ASP A 561 14.64 -1.33 -18.85
N HIS A 562 13.82 -0.45 -18.28
CA HIS A 562 13.62 0.90 -18.79
C HIS A 562 14.94 1.70 -18.82
N ALA A 563 15.12 2.50 -19.89
CA ALA A 563 16.33 3.31 -20.06
C ALA A 563 16.42 4.40 -19.00
N ASP A 564 15.30 5.04 -18.72
CA ASP A 564 15.17 6.18 -17.83
C ASP A 564 14.20 5.88 -16.69
N ARG A 565 14.43 6.54 -15.55
CA ARG A 565 13.61 6.43 -14.35
C ARG A 565 13.50 7.79 -13.68
N VAL A 566 12.29 8.08 -13.20
CA VAL A 566 11.98 9.34 -12.52
C VAL A 566 12.01 9.17 -10.99
N HIS A 567 11.49 8.05 -10.50
CA HIS A 567 11.34 7.82 -9.07
C HIS A 567 12.53 7.05 -8.47
N PRO A 568 12.86 7.27 -7.18
CA PRO A 568 13.80 6.41 -6.45
C PRO A 568 13.38 4.93 -6.50
N ILE A 569 14.34 4.05 -6.31
CA ILE A 569 14.08 2.61 -6.16
C ILE A 569 13.87 2.32 -4.67
N TYR A 570 12.80 1.62 -4.34
CA TYR A 570 12.40 1.31 -2.98
C TYR A 570 12.09 -0.18 -2.85
N PHE A 571 12.91 -0.88 -2.09
CA PHE A 571 12.64 -2.23 -1.65
C PHE A 571 11.92 -2.17 -0.31
N GLU A 572 10.86 -2.97 -0.14
CA GLU A 572 10.11 -2.97 1.12
C GLU A 572 11.00 -3.33 2.32
N PHE A 573 11.96 -4.23 2.11
CA PHE A 573 12.95 -4.64 3.10
C PHE A 573 14.18 -5.24 2.41
N PRO A 574 15.33 -5.32 3.11
CA PRO A 574 16.48 -6.07 2.65
C PRO A 574 16.17 -7.56 2.52
N PHE A 575 16.64 -8.21 1.45
CA PHE A 575 16.35 -9.61 1.19
C PHE A 575 17.51 -10.36 0.54
N GLN A 576 17.48 -11.70 0.65
CA GLN A 576 18.40 -12.58 -0.04
C GLN A 576 17.61 -13.67 -0.80
N ARG A 577 17.97 -13.89 -2.05
CA ARG A 577 17.49 -15.01 -2.86
C ARG A 577 18.64 -15.94 -3.17
N SER A 578 18.47 -17.24 -2.92
CA SER A 578 19.51 -18.23 -3.16
C SER A 578 18.96 -19.52 -3.74
N ASP A 579 19.65 -20.03 -4.75
CA ASP A 579 19.34 -21.27 -5.44
C ASP A 579 20.51 -22.24 -5.28
N ASP A 580 20.20 -23.44 -4.84
CA ASP A 580 21.11 -24.60 -4.73
C ASP A 580 20.47 -25.73 -5.54
N VAL A 581 20.90 -25.87 -6.78
CA VAL A 581 20.28 -26.80 -7.73
C VAL A 581 21.30 -27.85 -8.14
N SER A 582 20.95 -29.12 -7.93
CA SER A 582 21.68 -30.26 -8.46
C SER A 582 20.92 -30.88 -9.62
N VAL A 583 21.62 -31.20 -10.73
CA VAL A 583 21.06 -31.85 -11.90
C VAL A 583 21.89 -33.07 -12.25
N ASP A 584 21.32 -34.26 -12.06
CA ASP A 584 21.93 -35.52 -12.50
C ASP A 584 21.79 -35.65 -14.00
N LEU A 585 22.90 -35.88 -14.70
CA LEU A 585 22.93 -36.06 -16.14
C LEU A 585 22.61 -37.50 -16.54
N PRO A 586 22.01 -37.73 -17.73
CA PRO A 586 21.79 -39.07 -18.26
C PRO A 586 23.10 -39.85 -18.42
N LEU A 587 23.02 -41.17 -18.26
CA LEU A 587 24.19 -42.06 -18.44
C LEU A 587 24.83 -41.87 -19.83
N GLY A 588 26.14 -41.66 -19.81
CA GLY A 588 26.92 -41.45 -21.04
C GLY A 588 26.99 -40.00 -21.52
N TRP A 589 26.21 -39.08 -20.93
CA TRP A 589 26.35 -37.67 -21.24
C TRP A 589 27.60 -37.08 -20.56
N GLN A 590 28.28 -36.19 -21.24
CA GLN A 590 29.48 -35.54 -20.74
C GLN A 590 29.32 -34.01 -20.71
N VAL A 591 29.90 -33.37 -19.73
CA VAL A 591 29.98 -31.91 -19.65
C VAL A 591 31.15 -31.44 -20.50
N SER A 592 30.89 -30.71 -21.58
CA SER A 592 31.92 -30.12 -22.43
C SER A 592 32.45 -28.80 -21.88
N THR A 593 31.55 -27.95 -21.37
CA THR A 593 31.92 -26.65 -20.88
C THR A 593 30.97 -26.23 -19.76
N VAL A 594 31.51 -25.73 -18.66
CA VAL A 594 30.77 -25.00 -17.60
C VAL A 594 31.10 -23.51 -17.66
N PRO A 595 30.16 -22.65 -17.37
CA PRO A 595 30.42 -21.20 -17.22
C PRO A 595 31.46 -20.90 -16.16
N GLN A 596 32.17 -19.80 -16.35
CA GLN A 596 33.07 -19.29 -15.29
C GLN A 596 32.27 -18.74 -14.12
N PRO A 597 32.74 -18.91 -12.89
CA PRO A 597 32.13 -18.29 -11.73
C PRO A 597 32.02 -16.77 -11.90
N GLN A 598 30.91 -16.21 -11.50
CA GLN A 598 30.68 -14.76 -11.55
C GLN A 598 30.44 -14.20 -10.15
N ARG A 599 31.09 -13.10 -9.86
CA ARG A 599 30.90 -12.36 -8.61
C ARG A 599 30.79 -10.87 -8.90
N LEU A 600 29.67 -10.27 -8.51
CA LEU A 600 29.42 -8.84 -8.58
C LEU A 600 29.28 -8.31 -7.16
N ASP A 601 29.92 -7.18 -6.87
CA ASP A 601 29.90 -6.57 -5.55
C ASP A 601 29.73 -5.04 -5.69
N ALA A 602 28.54 -4.55 -5.38
CA ALA A 602 28.21 -3.14 -5.27
C ALA A 602 28.05 -2.72 -3.79
N LYS A 603 28.68 -3.43 -2.84
CA LYS A 603 28.63 -3.26 -1.38
C LYS A 603 27.27 -3.66 -0.79
N VAL A 604 26.20 -2.90 -1.11
CA VAL A 604 24.85 -3.13 -0.59
C VAL A 604 24.03 -4.06 -1.47
N ILE A 605 24.48 -4.38 -2.67
CA ILE A 605 23.91 -5.40 -3.53
C ILE A 605 25.04 -6.29 -4.02
N THR A 606 24.93 -7.61 -3.81
CA THR A 606 25.93 -8.57 -4.24
C THR A 606 25.28 -9.72 -4.99
N TYR A 607 25.99 -10.25 -5.97
CA TYR A 607 25.57 -11.42 -6.75
C TYR A 607 26.73 -12.39 -6.86
N ASN A 608 26.48 -13.66 -6.59
CA ASN A 608 27.40 -14.76 -6.78
C ASN A 608 26.74 -15.86 -7.55
N PHE A 609 27.45 -16.40 -8.52
CA PHE A 609 27.02 -17.49 -9.37
C PHE A 609 28.17 -18.45 -9.62
N ASN A 610 27.94 -19.75 -9.43
CA ASN A 610 28.95 -20.77 -9.63
C ASN A 610 28.31 -22.09 -10.06
N VAL A 611 28.96 -22.79 -10.99
CA VAL A 611 28.55 -24.11 -11.44
C VAL A 611 29.75 -25.07 -11.34
N LEU A 612 29.51 -26.22 -10.74
CA LEU A 612 30.50 -27.31 -10.63
C LEU A 612 29.94 -28.58 -11.25
N ASN A 613 30.81 -29.37 -11.88
CA ASN A 613 30.48 -30.72 -12.34
C ASN A 613 31.20 -31.73 -11.45
N ASP A 614 30.44 -32.55 -10.74
CA ASP A 614 30.98 -33.68 -9.97
C ASP A 614 30.42 -34.99 -10.50
N LYS A 615 31.26 -35.70 -11.28
CA LYS A 615 30.98 -37.06 -11.80
C LYS A 615 29.63 -37.25 -12.48
N GLY A 616 29.16 -36.26 -13.21
CA GLY A 616 27.88 -36.32 -13.94
C GLY A 616 26.70 -35.68 -13.21
N THR A 617 26.91 -35.09 -12.04
CA THR A 617 25.97 -34.21 -11.39
C THR A 617 26.45 -32.77 -11.50
N LEU A 618 25.62 -31.89 -12.04
CA LEU A 618 25.90 -30.46 -12.06
C LEU A 618 25.35 -29.82 -10.75
N HIS A 619 26.17 -29.03 -10.09
CA HIS A 619 25.79 -28.24 -8.89
C HIS A 619 25.84 -26.77 -9.23
N LEU A 620 24.69 -26.12 -9.20
CA LEU A 620 24.53 -24.69 -9.38
C LEU A 620 24.30 -24.03 -8.02
N ASN A 621 25.10 -23.01 -7.71
CA ASN A 621 24.89 -22.13 -6.59
C ASN A 621 24.75 -20.68 -7.06
N ARG A 622 23.60 -20.07 -6.80
CA ARG A 622 23.30 -18.68 -7.10
C ARG A 622 22.87 -17.95 -5.83
N THR A 623 23.35 -16.74 -5.62
CA THR A 623 22.91 -15.88 -4.51
C THR A 623 22.86 -14.44 -4.96
N LEU A 624 21.70 -13.81 -4.81
CA LEU A 624 21.47 -12.38 -4.94
C LEU A 624 21.11 -11.81 -3.55
N ASN A 625 21.90 -10.86 -3.07
CA ASN A 625 21.70 -10.20 -1.79
C ASN A 625 21.46 -8.71 -2.01
N VAL A 626 20.37 -8.17 -1.47
CA VAL A 626 19.98 -6.75 -1.53
C VAL A 626 19.86 -6.24 -0.10
N ASP A 627 20.86 -5.51 0.37
CA ASP A 627 20.97 -5.03 1.76
C ASP A 627 20.76 -3.51 1.83
N ILE A 628 19.74 -3.02 1.14
CA ILE A 628 19.36 -1.61 1.08
C ILE A 628 17.85 -1.50 0.83
N VAL A 629 17.23 -0.42 1.33
CA VAL A 629 15.80 -0.14 1.14
C VAL A 629 15.57 0.94 0.10
N LEU A 630 16.36 2.00 0.07
CA LEU A 630 16.11 3.14 -0.80
C LEU A 630 17.36 3.52 -1.59
N ILE A 631 17.21 3.59 -2.92
CA ILE A 631 18.26 4.01 -3.85
C ILE A 631 17.76 5.25 -4.59
N PRO A 632 18.47 6.38 -4.53
CA PRO A 632 18.10 7.59 -5.27
C PRO A 632 18.05 7.35 -6.78
N ALA A 633 17.17 8.07 -7.48
CA ALA A 633 16.95 7.92 -8.93
C ALA A 633 18.24 8.21 -9.76
N ASP A 634 19.11 9.09 -9.28
CA ASP A 634 20.38 9.39 -9.95
C ASP A 634 21.37 8.20 -9.96
N ARG A 635 21.14 7.18 -9.13
CA ARG A 635 21.91 5.93 -9.11
C ARG A 635 21.32 4.83 -10.00
N TYR A 636 20.18 5.09 -10.63
CA TYR A 636 19.47 4.10 -11.41
C TYR A 636 20.32 3.48 -12.54
N SER A 637 21.09 4.29 -13.27
CA SER A 637 21.93 3.78 -14.36
C SER A 637 22.96 2.74 -13.88
N SER A 638 23.50 2.91 -12.67
CA SER A 638 24.44 1.96 -12.06
C SER A 638 23.73 0.69 -11.62
N LEU A 639 22.55 0.82 -11.01
CA LEU A 639 21.72 -0.32 -10.63
C LEU A 639 21.29 -1.14 -11.85
N ARG A 640 20.82 -0.49 -12.89
CA ARG A 640 20.44 -1.13 -14.16
C ARG A 640 21.59 -1.95 -14.76
N LYS A 641 22.79 -1.39 -14.81
CA LYS A 641 24.00 -2.11 -15.29
C LYS A 641 24.30 -3.33 -14.43
N PHE A 642 24.15 -3.21 -13.11
CA PHE A 642 24.35 -4.33 -12.19
C PHE A 642 23.36 -5.47 -12.51
N PHE A 643 22.07 -5.18 -12.61
CA PHE A 643 21.04 -6.20 -12.92
C PHE A 643 21.17 -6.76 -14.36
N GLN A 644 21.63 -5.98 -15.32
CA GLN A 644 21.99 -6.50 -16.64
C GLN A 644 23.14 -7.51 -16.56
N SER A 645 24.14 -7.29 -15.69
CA SER A 645 25.20 -8.26 -15.46
C SER A 645 24.73 -9.49 -14.72
N VAL A 646 23.79 -9.36 -13.76
CA VAL A 646 23.11 -10.51 -13.12
C VAL A 646 22.40 -11.35 -14.18
N ARG A 647 21.59 -10.73 -15.04
CA ARG A 647 20.90 -11.41 -16.15
C ARG A 647 21.86 -12.17 -17.05
N THR A 648 22.96 -11.53 -17.48
CA THR A 648 23.99 -12.19 -18.28
C THR A 648 24.58 -13.42 -17.59
N GLY A 649 24.67 -13.41 -16.26
CA GLY A 649 25.07 -14.57 -15.46
C GLY A 649 24.04 -15.68 -15.48
N ASP A 650 22.79 -15.34 -15.24
CA ASP A 650 21.66 -16.28 -15.17
C ASP A 650 21.35 -16.91 -16.54
N GLU A 651 21.56 -16.19 -17.65
CA GLU A 651 21.36 -16.68 -19.04
C GLU A 651 22.48 -17.60 -19.53
N GLN A 652 23.54 -17.84 -18.76
CA GLN A 652 24.62 -18.76 -19.16
C GLN A 652 24.12 -20.20 -19.23
N GLN A 653 24.79 -20.97 -20.04
CA GLN A 653 24.42 -22.38 -20.33
C GLN A 653 25.62 -23.30 -20.13
N VAL A 654 25.33 -24.51 -19.63
CA VAL A 654 26.28 -25.63 -19.69
C VAL A 654 26.15 -26.30 -21.03
N ILE A 655 27.30 -26.57 -21.67
CA ILE A 655 27.37 -27.35 -22.94
C ILE A 655 27.57 -28.80 -22.59
N LEU A 656 26.63 -29.65 -23.03
CA LEU A 656 26.64 -31.10 -22.83
C LEU A 656 26.90 -31.81 -24.16
N LEU A 657 27.53 -32.97 -24.07
CA LEU A 657 27.71 -33.91 -25.16
C LEU A 657 26.89 -35.16 -24.85
N PRO A 658 25.76 -35.38 -25.52
CA PRO A 658 24.95 -36.57 -25.35
C PRO A 658 25.69 -37.83 -25.77
N GLY A 659 25.59 -38.90 -25.01
CA GLY A 659 26.17 -40.22 -25.31
C GLY A 659 25.38 -41.05 -26.32
N GLY A 660 24.71 -40.44 -27.30
CA GLY A 660 23.90 -41.10 -28.36
C GLY A 660 23.20 -40.03 -29.20
N ASN A 661 22.53 -40.42 -30.30
CA ASN A 661 21.77 -39.49 -31.14
C ASN A 661 20.60 -38.89 -30.32
N ILE A 662 20.58 -37.56 -30.21
CA ILE A 662 19.40 -36.83 -29.67
C ILE A 662 18.25 -37.10 -30.64
N ALA A 663 17.15 -37.66 -30.19
CA ALA A 663 15.92 -37.72 -30.97
C ALA A 663 15.46 -36.26 -31.22
N THR A 664 15.62 -35.80 -32.48
CA THR A 664 15.02 -34.53 -32.94
C THR A 664 13.53 -34.77 -33.13
N ASN A 665 12.70 -34.23 -32.25
CA ASN A 665 11.26 -34.05 -32.49
C ASN A 665 11.00 -32.72 -33.18
#